data_1892976103a71be63f937269afeebf1d
#
_entry.id   1892976103a71be63f937269afeebf1d
#
_cell.length_a   1.000
_cell.length_b   1.000
_cell.length_c   1.000
_cell.angle_alpha   90.00
_cell.angle_beta   90.00
_cell.angle_gamma   90.00
#
_symmetry.space_group_name_H-M   'P 1'
#
loop_
_entity.id
_entity.type
_entity.pdbx_description
1 polymer ?
#
loop_
_entity_poly.entity_id
_entity_poly.type
_entity_poly.pdbx_seq_one_letter_code
_entity_poly.pdbx_strand_id
1 'polypeptide(L)'
;MVSSNTLRSQTLKGGSGASILSTVIAPGAWIMNRLHLPLKVAAVVGAFMVPIGMLGQFYWQNAQTQIDFAQQERHGVTWLQAWVPVLVAAEEHRVQASRIAGADAAARAEFEAAGSALKTAIARLSEVDASVGTELNTGERIKEVRQALQLAVTESQGGKPAAIQAAHDGLIERLIAAGVHVGDSANLVLDPDLDSFYAMQASVIDGPGIIDAIGRVRQAGFDLIADPSRAASAHAMTGALAVIRLGTERQSAGLARAVTNTASLAEPLAVEARLKPVRAMVEAAEAWVGRAGAAPVLASWSDSTREAMTSATALNAAAMTSLDGLLKARIDRLESERTTRMAIAAAGLFLALYLLAALYAALQGSLKALGDQIVRLAQGDFSEEAVKARRDAVAESLDTLRDSLRSVADTMKAVYERAEQVSGSAREIATGNSDLSSRTEHSAASIEAVASNMDAVSRRVVENVEALGRADSEMTALVRAVQETEGTVNGLVDRMTSLHAQSRQISEIVGMIDGIAFQTNILALNASVEAARAGDMGRGFAVVAQEVRSLAQRSAAAAQQIKGIVSRSTSDIEAGSALAAQAGQRVAHTVGSAGSVAESMAQALSGSREQRDRVGEVHATLTDLSSATQSNAALVEEVAAATTSLDASSQQLHELVAGFRIGSAARA
;
A
#
# COMPACT_ATOMS: atom_id res chain seq x y z
N MET A 1 -29.88 -90.49 16.18
CA MET A 1 -28.57 -90.99 15.70
C MET A 1 -27.89 -89.93 14.93
N VAL A 2 -26.71 -89.54 15.42
CA VAL A 2 -25.56 -89.01 14.70
C VAL A 2 -25.75 -87.61 14.04
N SER A 3 -24.96 -86.61 14.22
CA SER A 3 -23.54 -86.51 14.62
C SER A 3 -23.24 -85.01 14.88
N SER A 4 -22.46 -84.81 15.89
CA SER A 4 -21.77 -83.60 16.22
C SER A 4 -20.89 -83.08 15.08
N ASN A 5 -20.88 -81.85 14.73
CA ASN A 5 -19.75 -81.31 14.05
C ASN A 5 -19.43 -79.88 14.60
N THR A 6 -18.35 -79.87 15.34
CA THR A 6 -17.66 -78.74 15.91
C THR A 6 -17.11 -77.84 14.79
N LEU A 7 -17.64 -76.61 14.65
CA LEU A 7 -17.00 -75.56 13.87
C LEU A 7 -16.00 -74.82 14.74
N ARG A 8 -14.72 -75.15 14.53
CA ARG A 8 -13.57 -74.37 15.02
C ARG A 8 -13.61 -72.97 14.56
N SER A 9 -13.59 -72.07 15.50
CA SER A 9 -13.27 -70.65 15.25
C SER A 9 -11.86 -70.56 14.68
N GLN A 10 -11.75 -70.18 13.40
CA GLN A 10 -10.49 -69.73 12.85
C GLN A 10 -10.36 -68.25 13.20
N THR A 11 -9.52 -67.92 14.15
CA THR A 11 -8.98 -66.60 14.40
C THR A 11 -8.12 -66.19 13.22
N LEU A 12 -8.64 -65.32 12.35
CA LEU A 12 -7.85 -64.59 11.37
C LEU A 12 -6.90 -63.66 12.12
N LYS A 13 -5.63 -63.98 12.13
CA LYS A 13 -4.54 -63.02 12.44
C LYS A 13 -4.53 -61.92 11.38
N GLY A 14 -5.21 -60.83 11.63
CA GLY A 14 -5.11 -59.61 10.85
C GLY A 14 -3.89 -58.81 11.29
N GLY A 15 -3.17 -58.30 10.31
CA GLY A 15 -1.84 -57.76 10.40
C GLY A 15 -1.68 -56.50 11.25
N SER A 16 -0.44 -56.16 11.48
CA SER A 16 0.11 -55.13 12.37
C SER A 16 -0.39 -53.68 12.21
N GLY A 17 -1.15 -53.37 11.18
CA GLY A 17 -1.77 -52.06 11.00
C GLY A 17 -3.01 -51.79 11.87
N ALA A 18 -3.76 -52.86 12.24
CA ALA A 18 -4.96 -52.72 13.08
C ALA A 18 -4.61 -52.41 14.56
N SER A 19 -3.41 -52.72 14.99
CA SER A 19 -2.94 -52.54 16.38
C SER A 19 -2.61 -51.05 16.68
N ILE A 20 -2.04 -50.31 15.75
CA ILE A 20 -1.68 -48.87 15.95
C ILE A 20 -2.94 -48.00 15.94
N LEU A 21 -3.86 -48.24 15.02
CA LEU A 21 -5.11 -47.51 14.95
C LEU A 21 -5.99 -47.75 16.17
N SER A 22 -6.06 -48.98 16.67
CA SER A 22 -6.81 -49.31 17.90
C SER A 22 -6.19 -48.69 19.15
N THR A 23 -4.88 -48.55 19.22
CA THR A 23 -4.18 -47.93 20.36
C THR A 23 -4.39 -46.40 20.39
N VAL A 24 -4.41 -45.75 19.23
CA VAL A 24 -4.68 -44.29 19.13
C VAL A 24 -6.15 -43.98 19.38
N ILE A 25 -7.06 -44.82 18.92
CA ILE A 25 -8.51 -44.62 19.06
C ILE A 25 -9.03 -45.06 20.43
N ALA A 26 -8.34 -45.98 21.11
CA ALA A 26 -8.79 -46.56 22.38
C ALA A 26 -9.16 -45.55 23.47
N PRO A 27 -8.41 -44.44 23.70
CA PRO A 27 -8.80 -43.46 24.70
C PRO A 27 -10.11 -42.70 24.31
N GLY A 28 -10.23 -42.37 23.02
CA GLY A 28 -11.45 -41.72 22.49
C GLY A 28 -12.66 -42.65 22.56
N ALA A 29 -12.48 -43.93 22.17
CA ALA A 29 -13.53 -44.92 22.24
C ALA A 29 -13.97 -45.21 23.69
N TRP A 30 -13.00 -45.24 24.64
CA TRP A 30 -13.31 -45.43 26.06
C TRP A 30 -14.17 -44.25 26.63
N ILE A 31 -13.87 -43.00 26.27
CA ILE A 31 -14.68 -41.82 26.65
C ILE A 31 -16.06 -41.92 26.00
N MET A 32 -16.09 -42.16 24.69
CA MET A 32 -17.34 -42.21 23.92
C MET A 32 -18.26 -43.32 24.42
N ASN A 33 -17.73 -44.49 24.81
CA ASN A 33 -18.54 -45.60 25.32
C ASN A 33 -19.19 -45.34 26.68
N ARG A 34 -18.73 -44.36 27.43
CA ARG A 34 -19.35 -43.93 28.72
C ARG A 34 -20.36 -42.78 28.59
N LEU A 35 -20.43 -42.15 27.45
CA LEU A 35 -21.35 -41.05 27.20
C LEU A 35 -22.67 -41.57 26.63
N HIS A 36 -23.79 -41.00 27.08
CA HIS A 36 -25.08 -41.16 26.40
C HIS A 36 -25.06 -40.55 25.01
N LEU A 37 -25.88 -41.08 24.10
CA LEU A 37 -25.90 -40.68 22.70
C LEU A 37 -25.94 -39.16 22.49
N PRO A 38 -26.74 -38.34 23.27
CA PRO A 38 -26.68 -36.88 23.15
C PRO A 38 -25.31 -36.29 23.46
N LEU A 39 -24.63 -36.80 24.48
CA LEU A 39 -23.27 -36.34 24.86
C LEU A 39 -22.19 -36.73 23.86
N LYS A 40 -22.37 -37.89 23.19
CA LYS A 40 -21.52 -38.29 22.09
C LYS A 40 -21.58 -37.32 20.93
N VAL A 41 -22.82 -36.95 20.55
CA VAL A 41 -23.07 -35.97 19.49
C VAL A 41 -22.52 -34.59 19.89
N ALA A 42 -22.77 -34.16 21.14
CA ALA A 42 -22.24 -32.90 21.64
C ALA A 42 -20.72 -32.83 21.65
N ALA A 43 -20.03 -33.93 21.98
CA ALA A 43 -18.57 -34.01 21.95
C ALA A 43 -18.01 -33.87 20.51
N VAL A 44 -18.66 -34.56 19.56
CA VAL A 44 -18.28 -34.45 18.13
C VAL A 44 -18.53 -33.04 17.61
N VAL A 45 -19.71 -32.46 17.93
CA VAL A 45 -20.02 -31.07 17.56
C VAL A 45 -18.99 -30.11 18.14
N GLY A 46 -18.64 -30.25 19.43
CA GLY A 46 -17.63 -29.43 20.10
C GLY A 46 -16.26 -29.51 19.43
N ALA A 47 -15.86 -30.70 19.00
CA ALA A 47 -14.59 -30.91 18.30
C ALA A 47 -14.50 -30.20 16.94
N PHE A 48 -15.63 -30.02 16.25
CA PHE A 48 -15.66 -29.25 14.99
C PHE A 48 -15.91 -27.76 15.21
N MET A 49 -16.71 -27.41 16.23
CA MET A 49 -17.03 -26.00 16.51
C MET A 49 -15.81 -25.18 16.92
N VAL A 50 -14.87 -25.78 17.66
CA VAL A 50 -13.66 -25.07 18.12
C VAL A 50 -12.77 -24.66 16.94
N PRO A 51 -12.36 -25.57 16.02
CA PRO A 51 -11.57 -25.15 14.85
C PRO A 51 -12.31 -24.17 13.93
N ILE A 52 -13.61 -24.37 13.71
CA ILE A 52 -14.41 -23.45 12.89
C ILE A 52 -14.48 -22.06 13.53
N GLY A 53 -14.68 -22.01 14.86
CA GLY A 53 -14.66 -20.77 15.61
C GLY A 53 -13.29 -20.05 15.52
N MET A 54 -12.19 -20.80 15.65
CA MET A 54 -10.82 -20.27 15.49
C MET A 54 -10.58 -19.75 14.07
N LEU A 55 -11.00 -20.47 13.05
CA LEU A 55 -10.87 -20.05 11.65
C LEU A 55 -11.71 -18.80 11.37
N GLY A 56 -12.94 -18.75 11.91
CA GLY A 56 -13.79 -17.57 11.82
C GLY A 56 -13.18 -16.35 12.49
N GLN A 57 -12.59 -16.54 13.68
CA GLN A 57 -11.90 -15.48 14.40
C GLN A 57 -10.64 -15.02 13.62
N PHE A 58 -9.85 -15.94 13.11
CA PHE A 58 -8.67 -15.62 12.30
C PHE A 58 -9.05 -14.84 11.03
N TYR A 59 -10.10 -15.29 10.34
CA TYR A 59 -10.61 -14.58 9.17
C TYR A 59 -11.09 -13.16 9.51
N TRP A 60 -11.84 -13.03 10.62
CA TRP A 60 -12.30 -11.73 11.11
C TRP A 60 -11.13 -10.79 11.39
N GLN A 61 -10.11 -11.27 12.12
CA GLN A 61 -8.93 -10.49 12.46
C GLN A 61 -8.16 -10.06 11.20
N ASN A 62 -7.98 -10.96 10.25
CA ASN A 62 -7.30 -10.64 9.00
C ASN A 62 -8.06 -9.59 8.17
N ALA A 63 -9.38 -9.73 8.06
CA ALA A 63 -10.21 -8.75 7.38
C ALA A 63 -10.18 -7.38 8.11
N GLN A 64 -10.22 -7.39 9.44
CA GLN A 64 -10.13 -6.19 10.24
C GLN A 64 -8.79 -5.48 10.04
N THR A 65 -7.69 -6.22 10.02
CA THR A 65 -6.36 -5.65 9.77
C THR A 65 -6.28 -4.94 8.42
N GLN A 66 -6.92 -5.48 7.37
CA GLN A 66 -6.96 -4.84 6.06
C GLN A 66 -7.83 -3.56 6.06
N ILE A 67 -8.93 -3.58 6.79
CA ILE A 67 -9.80 -2.42 6.96
C ILE A 67 -9.05 -1.33 7.74
N ASP A 68 -8.40 -1.69 8.84
CA ASP A 68 -7.63 -0.77 9.68
C ASP A 68 -6.47 -0.16 8.87
N PHE A 69 -5.80 -0.97 8.04
CA PHE A 69 -4.77 -0.49 7.11
C PHE A 69 -5.32 0.58 6.17
N ALA A 70 -6.43 0.30 5.49
CA ALA A 70 -7.06 1.24 4.57
C ALA A 70 -7.63 2.48 5.30
N GLN A 71 -8.07 2.35 6.54
CA GLN A 71 -8.48 3.48 7.39
C GLN A 71 -7.28 4.36 7.73
N GLN A 72 -6.14 3.77 8.04
CA GLN A 72 -4.91 4.51 8.31
C GLN A 72 -4.45 5.29 7.07
N GLU A 73 -4.53 4.68 5.88
CA GLU A 73 -4.29 5.37 4.61
C GLU A 73 -5.22 6.59 4.46
N ARG A 74 -6.52 6.45 4.74
CA ARG A 74 -7.48 7.56 4.70
C ARG A 74 -7.19 8.65 5.71
N HIS A 75 -6.74 8.30 6.91
CA HIS A 75 -6.29 9.29 7.91
C HIS A 75 -5.12 10.11 7.36
N GLY A 76 -4.16 9.45 6.68
CA GLY A 76 -3.08 10.11 5.98
C GLY A 76 -3.56 11.07 4.91
N VAL A 77 -4.50 10.63 4.06
CA VAL A 77 -5.10 11.48 3.03
C VAL A 77 -5.81 12.67 3.65
N THR A 78 -6.57 12.47 4.71
CA THR A 78 -7.28 13.54 5.42
C THR A 78 -6.32 14.60 5.94
N TRP A 79 -5.19 14.17 6.51
CA TRP A 79 -4.16 15.07 6.99
C TRP A 79 -3.49 15.82 5.82
N LEU A 80 -3.15 15.11 4.75
CA LEU A 80 -2.50 15.67 3.57
C LEU A 80 -3.40 16.66 2.82
N GLN A 81 -4.70 16.45 2.80
CA GLN A 81 -5.67 17.41 2.26
C GLN A 81 -5.67 18.75 3.02
N ALA A 82 -5.44 18.72 4.34
CA ALA A 82 -5.29 19.93 5.14
C ALA A 82 -3.88 20.53 5.04
N TRP A 83 -2.87 19.70 4.75
CA TRP A 83 -1.48 20.10 4.64
C TRP A 83 -1.16 20.82 3.31
N VAL A 84 -1.70 20.38 2.17
CA VAL A 84 -1.44 21.03 0.86
C VAL A 84 -1.75 22.52 0.88
N PRO A 85 -2.87 22.97 1.41
CA PRO A 85 -3.14 24.41 1.54
C PRO A 85 -2.07 25.17 2.34
N VAL A 86 -1.43 24.53 3.33
CA VAL A 86 -0.33 25.13 4.09
C VAL A 86 0.90 25.29 3.21
N LEU A 87 1.24 24.26 2.43
CA LEU A 87 2.36 24.34 1.49
C LEU A 87 2.14 25.46 0.46
N VAL A 88 0.97 25.52 -0.14
CA VAL A 88 0.62 26.57 -1.13
C VAL A 88 0.65 27.96 -0.51
N ALA A 89 0.13 28.10 0.71
CA ALA A 89 0.14 29.40 1.41
C ALA A 89 1.56 29.80 1.85
N ALA A 90 2.41 28.83 2.20
CA ALA A 90 3.82 29.06 2.52
C ALA A 90 4.60 29.52 1.27
N GLU A 91 4.32 28.89 0.11
CA GLU A 91 4.87 29.30 -1.17
C GLU A 91 4.47 30.73 -1.53
N GLU A 92 3.20 31.06 -1.40
CA GLU A 92 2.71 32.42 -1.66
C GLU A 92 3.36 33.41 -0.69
N HIS A 93 3.45 33.07 0.59
CA HIS A 93 4.09 33.92 1.60
C HIS A 93 5.58 34.12 1.31
N ARG A 94 6.30 33.06 0.86
CA ARG A 94 7.71 33.14 0.44
C ARG A 94 7.89 34.16 -0.68
N VAL A 95 7.09 34.03 -1.73
CA VAL A 95 7.15 34.90 -2.89
C VAL A 95 6.89 36.36 -2.50
N GLN A 96 5.84 36.62 -1.70
CA GLN A 96 5.50 37.95 -1.30
C GLN A 96 6.50 38.56 -0.30
N ALA A 97 7.04 37.76 0.60
CA ALA A 97 8.10 38.17 1.52
C ALA A 97 9.38 38.59 0.75
N SER A 98 9.75 37.82 -0.28
CA SER A 98 10.89 38.15 -1.15
C SER A 98 10.68 39.46 -1.91
N ARG A 99 9.47 39.68 -2.43
CA ARG A 99 9.11 40.94 -3.13
C ARG A 99 9.20 42.15 -2.22
N ILE A 100 8.68 42.04 -0.99
CA ILE A 100 8.79 43.14 0.00
C ILE A 100 10.24 43.39 0.36
N ALA A 101 11.04 42.36 0.58
CA ALA A 101 12.46 42.46 0.87
C ALA A 101 13.24 43.15 -0.30
N GLY A 102 12.74 43.01 -1.53
CA GLY A 102 13.22 43.68 -2.73
C GLY A 102 12.68 45.12 -2.90
N ALA A 103 12.02 45.68 -1.88
CA ALA A 103 11.43 47.05 -1.85
C ALA A 103 10.21 47.23 -2.79
N ASP A 104 9.49 46.16 -3.15
CA ASP A 104 8.23 46.23 -3.88
C ASP A 104 7.08 46.60 -2.91
N ALA A 105 6.81 47.90 -2.79
CA ALA A 105 5.76 48.42 -1.90
C ALA A 105 4.34 47.93 -2.28
N ALA A 106 4.12 47.59 -3.55
CA ALA A 106 2.82 47.09 -4.03
C ALA A 106 2.53 45.67 -3.51
N ALA A 107 3.56 44.91 -3.15
CA ALA A 107 3.42 43.55 -2.61
C ALA A 107 2.90 43.51 -1.15
N ARG A 108 2.80 44.64 -0.45
CA ARG A 108 2.46 44.64 0.99
C ARG A 108 1.07 44.07 1.28
N ALA A 109 0.07 44.43 0.53
CA ALA A 109 -1.28 43.91 0.71
C ALA A 109 -1.35 42.38 0.39
N GLU A 110 -0.65 41.96 -0.65
CA GLU A 110 -0.55 40.57 -1.04
C GLU A 110 0.21 39.75 0.04
N PHE A 111 1.24 40.32 0.64
CA PHE A 111 1.98 39.69 1.74
C PHE A 111 1.11 39.53 2.99
N GLU A 112 0.38 40.54 3.40
CA GLU A 112 -0.53 40.45 4.55
C GLU A 112 -1.63 39.41 4.31
N ALA A 113 -2.18 39.41 3.09
CA ALA A 113 -3.15 38.37 2.68
C ALA A 113 -2.56 36.98 2.70
N ALA A 114 -1.32 36.79 2.17
CA ALA A 114 -0.62 35.52 2.21
C ALA A 114 -0.32 35.05 3.64
N GLY A 115 0.07 35.94 4.52
CA GLY A 115 0.28 35.69 5.95
C GLY A 115 -1.01 35.25 6.65
N SER A 116 -2.13 35.90 6.36
CA SER A 116 -3.45 35.52 6.88
C SER A 116 -3.88 34.13 6.36
N ALA A 117 -3.69 33.87 5.07
CA ALA A 117 -4.00 32.60 4.45
C ALA A 117 -3.16 31.47 5.07
N LEU A 118 -1.85 31.69 5.26
CA LEU A 118 -0.95 30.74 5.87
C LEU A 118 -1.35 30.43 7.32
N LYS A 119 -1.69 31.44 8.10
CA LYS A 119 -2.19 31.27 9.47
C LYS A 119 -3.48 30.46 9.50
N THR A 120 -4.40 30.73 8.59
CA THR A 120 -5.68 30.02 8.50
C THR A 120 -5.47 28.55 8.08
N ALA A 121 -4.61 28.32 7.10
CA ALA A 121 -4.29 26.96 6.64
C ALA A 121 -3.64 26.12 7.76
N ILE A 122 -2.71 26.72 8.52
CA ILE A 122 -2.06 26.05 9.64
C ILE A 122 -3.04 25.78 10.78
N ALA A 123 -3.96 26.69 11.07
CA ALA A 123 -5.00 26.45 12.06
C ALA A 123 -5.85 25.24 11.68
N ARG A 124 -6.26 25.15 10.42
CA ARG A 124 -7.01 24.00 9.92
C ARG A 124 -6.19 22.70 9.94
N LEU A 125 -4.93 22.75 9.55
CA LEU A 125 -4.04 21.59 9.67
C LEU A 125 -3.91 21.15 11.13
N SER A 126 -3.76 22.08 12.06
CA SER A 126 -3.67 21.79 13.49
C SER A 126 -4.96 21.15 14.04
N GLU A 127 -6.12 21.53 13.54
CA GLU A 127 -7.39 20.91 13.89
C GLU A 127 -7.48 19.46 13.41
N VAL A 128 -7.10 19.21 12.16
CA VAL A 128 -7.04 17.86 11.61
C VAL A 128 -5.98 17.02 12.31
N ASP A 129 -4.81 17.61 12.56
CA ASP A 129 -3.71 16.94 13.25
C ASP A 129 -4.10 16.51 14.68
N ALA A 130 -4.91 17.30 15.37
CA ALA A 130 -5.46 16.92 16.67
C ALA A 130 -6.34 15.67 16.62
N SER A 131 -6.95 15.35 15.48
CA SER A 131 -7.81 14.19 15.31
C SER A 131 -7.06 12.93 14.89
N VAL A 132 -6.07 13.03 13.98
CA VAL A 132 -5.38 11.89 13.37
C VAL A 132 -3.86 11.88 13.59
N GLY A 133 -3.30 12.97 14.06
CA GLY A 133 -1.85 13.15 14.16
C GLY A 133 -1.16 12.16 15.09
N THR A 134 -1.84 11.70 16.14
CA THR A 134 -1.29 10.68 17.05
C THR A 134 -1.06 9.36 16.32
N GLU A 135 -1.98 8.94 15.47
CA GLU A 135 -1.89 7.71 14.69
C GLU A 135 -0.83 7.82 13.59
N LEU A 136 -0.65 9.02 13.06
CA LEU A 136 0.32 9.32 12.00
C LEU A 136 1.70 9.75 12.52
N ASN A 137 1.91 9.77 13.84
CA ASN A 137 3.16 10.18 14.48
C ASN A 137 3.68 11.56 14.02
N THR A 138 2.78 12.51 13.80
CA THR A 138 3.11 13.83 13.26
C THR A 138 3.71 14.82 14.26
N GLY A 139 3.64 14.53 15.56
CA GLY A 139 3.92 15.48 16.65
C GLY A 139 5.25 16.22 16.53
N GLU A 140 6.37 15.52 16.28
CA GLU A 140 7.67 16.17 16.10
C GLU A 140 7.72 16.96 14.78
N ARG A 141 7.15 16.46 13.72
CA ARG A 141 7.10 17.14 12.40
C ARG A 141 6.32 18.44 12.47
N ILE A 142 5.16 18.43 13.10
CA ILE A 142 4.36 19.65 13.32
C ILE A 142 5.10 20.66 14.19
N LYS A 143 5.85 20.21 15.19
CA LYS A 143 6.69 21.09 16.00
C LYS A 143 7.82 21.73 15.19
N GLU A 144 8.51 20.96 14.36
CA GLU A 144 9.52 21.46 13.42
C GLU A 144 8.94 22.50 12.45
N VAL A 145 7.77 22.22 11.87
CA VAL A 145 7.06 23.13 10.98
C VAL A 145 6.68 24.43 11.71
N ARG A 146 6.15 24.34 12.92
CA ARG A 146 5.80 25.54 13.71
C ARG A 146 7.02 26.40 14.04
N GLN A 147 8.16 25.78 14.36
CA GLN A 147 9.40 26.51 14.62
C GLN A 147 9.92 27.20 13.36
N ALA A 148 9.89 26.50 12.22
CA ALA A 148 10.30 27.08 10.95
C ALA A 148 9.36 28.18 10.49
N LEU A 149 8.06 28.02 10.72
CA LEU A 149 7.07 29.07 10.46
C LEU A 149 7.35 30.32 11.29
N GLN A 150 7.58 30.15 12.60
CA GLN A 150 7.88 31.28 13.46
C GLN A 150 9.13 32.02 13.00
N LEU A 151 10.16 31.29 12.56
CA LEU A 151 11.37 31.88 11.99
C LEU A 151 11.06 32.63 10.69
N ALA A 152 10.33 32.01 9.75
CA ALA A 152 9.97 32.63 8.47
C ALA A 152 9.15 33.91 8.66
N VAL A 153 8.18 33.89 9.57
CA VAL A 153 7.38 35.08 9.91
C VAL A 153 8.23 36.16 10.57
N THR A 154 9.13 35.78 11.49
CA THR A 154 10.02 36.72 12.20
C THR A 154 11.00 37.40 11.22
N GLU A 155 11.66 36.61 10.40
CA GLU A 155 12.59 37.14 9.40
C GLU A 155 11.89 38.03 8.37
N SER A 156 10.64 37.73 8.03
CA SER A 156 9.83 38.56 7.11
C SER A 156 9.53 39.97 7.63
N GLN A 157 9.66 40.19 8.95
CA GLN A 157 9.37 41.52 9.57
C GLN A 157 10.54 42.49 9.55
N GLY A 158 11.76 42.06 9.20
CA GLY A 158 12.91 42.94 9.21
C GLY A 158 14.24 42.25 8.89
N GLY A 159 14.22 40.99 8.49
CA GLY A 159 15.41 40.25 8.10
C GLY A 159 16.02 40.72 6.77
N LYS A 160 17.26 40.33 6.56
CA LYS A 160 17.89 40.55 5.24
C LYS A 160 17.26 39.64 4.20
N PRO A 161 17.22 40.03 2.89
CA PRO A 161 16.61 39.18 1.85
C PRO A 161 17.06 37.72 1.85
N ALA A 162 18.35 37.48 2.04
CA ALA A 162 18.90 36.12 2.11
C ALA A 162 18.41 35.33 3.34
N ALA A 163 18.23 35.98 4.49
CA ALA A 163 17.70 35.34 5.70
C ALA A 163 16.21 35.02 5.54
N ILE A 164 15.44 35.95 4.97
CA ILE A 164 14.03 35.73 4.67
C ILE A 164 13.87 34.53 3.72
N GLN A 165 14.67 34.47 2.68
CA GLN A 165 14.64 33.37 1.73
C GLN A 165 15.01 32.03 2.41
N ALA A 166 16.11 32.00 3.13
CA ALA A 166 16.57 30.79 3.83
C ALA A 166 15.55 30.28 4.86
N ALA A 167 14.87 31.19 5.56
CA ALA A 167 13.83 30.83 6.52
C ALA A 167 12.60 30.20 5.85
N HIS A 168 12.19 30.74 4.70
CA HIS A 168 11.07 30.19 3.93
C HIS A 168 11.43 28.85 3.27
N ASP A 169 12.63 28.77 2.68
CA ASP A 169 13.12 27.51 2.10
C ASP A 169 13.16 26.43 3.17
N GLY A 170 13.65 26.76 4.39
CA GLY A 170 13.63 25.85 5.52
C GLY A 170 12.22 25.48 6.01
N LEU A 171 11.25 26.39 5.93
CA LEU A 171 9.85 26.07 6.22
C LEU A 171 9.27 25.09 5.21
N ILE A 172 9.46 25.36 3.92
CA ILE A 172 8.94 24.53 2.84
C ILE A 172 9.57 23.13 2.87
N GLU A 173 10.87 23.06 3.11
CA GLU A 173 11.57 21.76 3.27
C GLU A 173 10.95 20.94 4.40
N ARG A 174 10.66 21.54 5.55
CA ARG A 174 10.03 20.83 6.68
C ARG A 174 8.57 20.49 6.40
N LEU A 175 7.84 21.35 5.68
CA LEU A 175 6.50 21.03 5.22
C LEU A 175 6.51 19.80 4.31
N ILE A 176 7.38 19.78 3.32
CA ILE A 176 7.51 18.62 2.40
C ILE A 176 7.90 17.37 3.17
N ALA A 177 8.90 17.49 4.07
CA ALA A 177 9.31 16.36 4.91
C ALA A 177 8.18 15.83 5.81
N ALA A 178 7.31 16.73 6.32
CA ALA A 178 6.14 16.33 7.09
C ALA A 178 5.11 15.60 6.22
N GLY A 179 4.87 16.06 4.99
CA GLY A 179 3.98 15.39 4.04
C GLY A 179 4.47 13.99 3.67
N VAL A 180 5.78 13.86 3.38
CA VAL A 180 6.40 12.54 3.11
C VAL A 180 6.27 11.63 4.32
N HIS A 181 6.58 12.14 5.52
CA HIS A 181 6.44 11.37 6.77
C HIS A 181 5.01 10.83 6.95
N VAL A 182 4.00 11.65 6.66
CA VAL A 182 2.60 11.20 6.74
C VAL A 182 2.29 10.17 5.66
N GLY A 183 2.80 10.33 4.45
CA GLY A 183 2.70 9.32 3.40
C GLY A 183 3.22 7.95 3.83
N ASP A 184 4.38 7.94 4.49
CA ASP A 184 5.00 6.72 5.03
C ASP A 184 4.23 6.19 6.25
N SER A 185 3.91 7.04 7.22
CA SER A 185 3.24 6.64 8.47
C SER A 185 1.82 6.16 8.26
N ALA A 186 1.16 6.68 7.21
CA ALA A 186 -0.16 6.24 6.80
C ALA A 186 -0.16 5.01 5.90
N ASN A 187 1.00 4.42 5.60
CA ASN A 187 1.20 3.31 4.67
C ASN A 187 0.77 3.61 3.22
N LEU A 188 0.53 4.85 2.85
CA LEU A 188 0.08 5.24 1.51
C LEU A 188 1.03 4.77 0.40
N VAL A 189 2.35 4.69 0.70
CA VAL A 189 3.37 4.23 -0.25
C VAL A 189 3.27 2.73 -0.52
N LEU A 190 2.59 1.98 0.34
CA LEU A 190 2.43 0.53 0.26
C LEU A 190 1.06 0.12 -0.32
N ASP A 191 0.33 1.05 -0.90
CA ASP A 191 -1.00 0.83 -1.45
C ASP A 191 -1.02 -0.31 -2.49
N PRO A 192 -1.81 -1.37 -2.29
CA PRO A 192 -1.82 -2.54 -3.17
C PRO A 192 -2.64 -2.36 -4.45
N ASP A 193 -3.54 -1.38 -4.51
CA ASP A 193 -4.40 -1.14 -5.67
C ASP A 193 -3.76 -0.11 -6.62
N LEU A 194 -3.76 -0.38 -7.92
CA LEU A 194 -3.06 0.43 -8.91
C LEU A 194 -3.62 1.85 -9.06
N ASP A 195 -4.92 2.01 -8.99
CA ASP A 195 -5.59 3.29 -9.16
C ASP A 195 -5.33 4.23 -7.98
N SER A 196 -5.45 3.72 -6.77
CA SER A 196 -5.12 4.47 -5.55
C SER A 196 -3.61 4.73 -5.45
N PHE A 197 -2.76 3.76 -5.83
CA PHE A 197 -1.32 3.96 -5.90
C PHE A 197 -0.93 5.14 -6.80
N TYR A 198 -1.46 5.21 -8.04
CA TYR A 198 -1.14 6.30 -8.93
C TYR A 198 -1.77 7.63 -8.52
N ALA A 199 -2.94 7.62 -7.90
CA ALA A 199 -3.54 8.80 -7.31
C ALA A 199 -2.70 9.32 -6.14
N MET A 200 -2.18 8.44 -5.30
CA MET A 200 -1.25 8.73 -4.23
C MET A 200 0.07 9.29 -4.78
N GLN A 201 0.69 8.59 -5.73
CA GLN A 201 1.94 9.05 -6.34
C GLN A 201 1.78 10.47 -6.90
N ALA A 202 0.69 10.73 -7.62
CA ALA A 202 0.43 12.03 -8.21
C ALA A 202 0.21 13.13 -7.19
N SER A 203 -0.45 12.85 -6.07
CA SER A 203 -0.87 13.85 -5.10
C SER A 203 0.07 13.99 -3.91
N VAL A 204 0.70 12.90 -3.46
CA VAL A 204 1.55 12.90 -2.25
C VAL A 204 3.02 13.04 -2.61
N ILE A 205 3.44 12.43 -3.72
CA ILE A 205 4.88 12.40 -4.12
C ILE A 205 5.18 13.51 -5.14
N ASP A 206 4.49 13.50 -6.28
CA ASP A 206 4.83 14.41 -7.38
C ASP A 206 4.24 15.81 -7.17
N GLY A 207 3.00 15.90 -6.69
CA GLY A 207 2.26 17.16 -6.56
C GLY A 207 2.95 18.22 -5.70
N PRO A 208 3.40 17.92 -4.48
CA PRO A 208 4.09 18.87 -3.62
C PRO A 208 5.39 19.39 -4.23
N GLY A 209 6.14 18.54 -4.91
CA GLY A 209 7.35 18.93 -5.62
C GLY A 209 7.07 19.88 -6.79
N ILE A 210 5.96 19.67 -7.50
CA ILE A 210 5.51 20.55 -8.57
C ILE A 210 5.09 21.92 -7.99
N ILE A 211 4.36 21.94 -6.88
CA ILE A 211 3.91 23.16 -6.20
C ILE A 211 5.12 23.98 -5.74
N ASP A 212 6.10 23.37 -5.05
CA ASP A 212 7.33 24.06 -4.66
C ASP A 212 8.11 24.58 -5.88
N ALA A 213 8.24 23.75 -6.91
CA ALA A 213 8.97 24.16 -8.11
C ALA A 213 8.28 25.32 -8.84
N ILE A 214 6.94 25.36 -8.90
CA ILE A 214 6.20 26.53 -9.44
C ILE A 214 6.46 27.78 -8.59
N GLY A 215 6.47 27.65 -7.26
CA GLY A 215 6.82 28.73 -6.35
C GLY A 215 8.23 29.28 -6.61
N ARG A 216 9.22 28.37 -6.82
CA ARG A 216 10.59 28.73 -7.17
C ARG A 216 10.70 29.42 -8.53
N VAL A 217 9.99 28.90 -9.54
CA VAL A 217 9.91 29.54 -10.88
C VAL A 217 9.33 30.94 -10.76
N ARG A 218 8.23 31.09 -10.01
CA ARG A 218 7.57 32.36 -9.79
C ARG A 218 8.50 33.36 -9.12
N GLN A 219 9.16 32.98 -8.04
CA GLN A 219 10.12 33.81 -7.34
C GLN A 219 11.31 34.19 -8.22
N ALA A 220 11.95 33.20 -8.86
CA ALA A 220 13.08 33.45 -9.76
C ALA A 220 12.71 34.39 -10.91
N GLY A 221 11.49 34.29 -11.40
CA GLY A 221 10.98 35.21 -12.43
C GLY A 221 10.80 36.64 -11.92
N PHE A 222 10.28 36.85 -10.73
CA PHE A 222 10.26 38.17 -10.13
C PHE A 222 11.65 38.77 -9.95
N ASP A 223 12.61 37.95 -9.49
CA ASP A 223 13.99 38.35 -9.33
C ASP A 223 14.64 38.74 -10.68
N LEU A 224 14.39 37.94 -11.74
CA LEU A 224 14.91 38.20 -13.07
C LEU A 224 14.25 39.41 -13.78
N ILE A 225 12.96 39.67 -13.50
CA ILE A 225 12.26 40.86 -13.97
C ILE A 225 12.86 42.11 -13.30
N ALA A 226 13.18 41.99 -11.99
CA ALA A 226 13.79 43.08 -11.22
C ALA A 226 15.27 43.29 -11.61
N ASP A 227 16.00 42.24 -11.86
CA ASP A 227 17.41 42.28 -12.24
C ASP A 227 17.74 41.12 -13.21
N PRO A 228 17.69 41.38 -14.53
CA PRO A 228 17.98 40.37 -15.54
C PRO A 228 19.41 39.77 -15.50
N SER A 229 20.32 40.43 -14.78
CA SER A 229 21.71 39.94 -14.64
C SER A 229 21.90 38.89 -13.57
N ARG A 230 20.87 38.53 -12.79
CA ARG A 230 20.91 37.54 -11.71
C ARG A 230 21.02 36.09 -12.24
N ALA A 231 22.24 35.70 -12.59
CA ALA A 231 22.52 34.36 -13.09
C ALA A 231 22.02 33.24 -12.14
N ALA A 232 22.08 33.45 -10.82
CA ALA A 232 21.57 32.50 -9.83
C ALA A 232 20.07 32.24 -9.98
N SER A 233 19.26 33.29 -10.21
CA SER A 233 17.82 33.15 -10.39
C SER A 233 17.48 32.45 -11.72
N ALA A 234 18.26 32.69 -12.78
CA ALA A 234 18.10 31.97 -14.03
C ALA A 234 18.41 30.47 -13.89
N HIS A 235 19.46 30.11 -13.16
CA HIS A 235 19.77 28.71 -12.85
C HIS A 235 18.71 28.07 -11.97
N ALA A 236 18.24 28.77 -10.94
CA ALA A 236 17.17 28.29 -10.07
C ALA A 236 15.87 28.03 -10.86
N MET A 237 15.51 28.95 -11.76
CA MET A 237 14.38 28.80 -12.65
C MET A 237 14.53 27.56 -13.54
N THR A 238 15.68 27.41 -14.21
CA THR A 238 15.93 26.26 -15.08
C THR A 238 15.83 24.93 -14.33
N GLY A 239 16.40 24.86 -13.13
CA GLY A 239 16.30 23.67 -12.29
C GLY A 239 14.85 23.36 -11.87
N ALA A 240 14.11 24.39 -11.47
CA ALA A 240 12.71 24.25 -11.07
C ALA A 240 11.82 23.84 -12.27
N LEU A 241 12.05 24.40 -13.46
CA LEU A 241 11.33 24.02 -14.68
C LEU A 241 11.53 22.55 -15.03
N ALA A 242 12.76 22.02 -14.86
CA ALA A 242 13.04 20.59 -15.06
C ALA A 242 12.25 19.71 -14.08
N VAL A 243 12.12 20.13 -12.81
CA VAL A 243 11.30 19.43 -11.80
C VAL A 243 9.84 19.43 -12.19
N ILE A 244 9.29 20.59 -12.60
CA ILE A 244 7.90 20.69 -13.03
C ILE A 244 7.63 19.78 -14.22
N ARG A 245 8.50 19.82 -15.23
CA ARG A 245 8.35 19.02 -16.44
C ARG A 245 8.33 17.54 -16.12
N LEU A 246 9.35 17.04 -15.41
CA LEU A 246 9.43 15.63 -15.02
C LEU A 246 8.27 15.22 -14.13
N GLY A 247 7.92 16.08 -13.15
CA GLY A 247 6.81 15.84 -12.24
C GLY A 247 5.47 15.76 -12.96
N THR A 248 5.18 16.71 -13.85
CA THR A 248 3.92 16.74 -14.61
C THR A 248 3.82 15.61 -15.62
N GLU A 249 4.94 15.18 -16.23
CA GLU A 249 4.97 14.00 -17.09
C GLU A 249 4.65 12.73 -16.31
N ARG A 250 5.29 12.53 -15.13
CA ARG A 250 5.01 11.39 -14.26
C ARG A 250 3.58 11.40 -13.73
N GLN A 251 3.12 12.57 -13.28
CA GLN A 251 1.77 12.75 -12.75
C GLN A 251 0.72 12.45 -13.82
N SER A 252 0.89 13.00 -15.03
CA SER A 252 0.00 12.72 -16.15
C SER A 252 -0.02 11.23 -16.53
N ALA A 253 1.16 10.61 -16.66
CA ALA A 253 1.27 9.20 -17.00
C ALA A 253 0.69 8.29 -15.89
N GLY A 254 0.95 8.61 -14.63
CA GLY A 254 0.40 7.87 -13.49
C GLY A 254 -1.12 7.96 -13.43
N LEU A 255 -1.66 9.18 -13.48
CA LEU A 255 -3.11 9.39 -13.44
C LEU A 255 -3.84 8.81 -14.67
N ALA A 256 -3.21 8.80 -15.84
CA ALA A 256 -3.76 8.11 -17.00
C ALA A 256 -3.90 6.59 -16.76
N ARG A 257 -2.96 5.99 -16.05
CA ARG A 257 -3.04 4.57 -15.63
C ARG A 257 -4.13 4.35 -14.59
N ALA A 258 -4.26 5.26 -13.62
CA ALA A 258 -5.36 5.22 -12.64
C ALA A 258 -6.73 5.26 -13.36
N VAL A 259 -6.90 6.16 -14.32
CA VAL A 259 -8.11 6.29 -15.14
C VAL A 259 -8.36 5.03 -15.98
N THR A 260 -7.30 4.43 -16.52
CA THR A 260 -7.42 3.16 -17.27
C THR A 260 -7.94 2.04 -16.38
N ASN A 261 -7.56 2.00 -15.12
CA ASN A 261 -8.03 1.03 -14.15
C ASN A 261 -9.44 1.35 -13.64
N THR A 262 -9.72 2.64 -13.41
CA THR A 262 -11.00 3.12 -12.89
C THR A 262 -11.47 4.34 -13.69
N ALA A 263 -12.27 4.08 -14.73
CA ALA A 263 -12.69 5.09 -15.71
C ALA A 263 -13.46 6.27 -15.10
N SER A 264 -14.15 6.09 -13.97
CA SER A 264 -14.87 7.15 -13.26
C SER A 264 -13.97 8.26 -12.72
N LEU A 265 -12.66 8.05 -12.68
CA LEU A 265 -11.67 9.05 -12.27
C LEU A 265 -11.39 10.10 -13.35
N ALA A 266 -11.75 9.86 -14.60
CA ALA A 266 -11.42 10.73 -15.73
C ALA A 266 -11.99 12.15 -15.56
N GLU A 267 -13.27 12.26 -15.23
CA GLU A 267 -13.98 13.52 -15.07
C GLU A 267 -13.50 14.30 -13.82
N PRO A 268 -13.44 13.72 -12.61
CA PRO A 268 -12.94 14.41 -11.43
C PRO A 268 -11.48 14.90 -11.57
N LEU A 269 -10.62 14.10 -12.19
CA LEU A 269 -9.21 14.45 -12.35
C LEU A 269 -8.99 15.52 -13.43
N ALA A 270 -9.68 15.45 -14.54
CA ALA A 270 -9.55 16.37 -15.68
C ALA A 270 -8.09 16.76 -15.99
N VAL A 271 -7.20 15.76 -16.02
CA VAL A 271 -5.73 15.88 -15.93
C VAL A 271 -5.19 16.86 -16.98
N GLU A 272 -5.55 16.68 -18.24
CA GLU A 272 -5.03 17.50 -19.34
C GLU A 272 -5.49 18.96 -19.23
N ALA A 273 -6.74 19.19 -18.82
CA ALA A 273 -7.27 20.53 -18.63
C ALA A 273 -6.51 21.26 -17.51
N ARG A 274 -6.22 20.55 -16.41
CA ARG A 274 -5.51 21.13 -15.27
C ARG A 274 -4.00 21.25 -15.47
N LEU A 275 -3.38 20.42 -16.28
CA LEU A 275 -1.95 20.56 -16.60
C LEU A 275 -1.68 21.61 -17.69
N LYS A 276 -2.66 21.98 -18.47
CA LYS A 276 -2.50 22.96 -19.56
C LYS A 276 -1.90 24.30 -19.13
N PRO A 277 -2.39 24.97 -18.06
CA PRO A 277 -1.78 26.20 -17.58
C PRO A 277 -0.36 26.01 -17.06
N VAL A 278 -0.08 24.88 -16.41
CA VAL A 278 1.26 24.57 -15.90
C VAL A 278 2.25 24.40 -17.06
N ARG A 279 1.88 23.64 -18.08
CA ARG A 279 2.71 23.44 -19.29
C ARG A 279 2.92 24.77 -20.04
N ALA A 280 1.86 25.58 -20.17
CA ALA A 280 1.95 26.89 -20.81
C ALA A 280 2.92 27.83 -20.06
N MET A 281 2.89 27.81 -18.74
CA MET A 281 3.83 28.55 -17.90
C MET A 281 5.27 28.06 -18.10
N VAL A 282 5.47 26.73 -18.13
CA VAL A 282 6.80 26.12 -18.37
C VAL A 282 7.34 26.52 -19.74
N GLU A 283 6.55 26.38 -20.80
CA GLU A 283 6.94 26.77 -22.16
C GLU A 283 7.32 28.27 -22.25
N ALA A 284 6.52 29.13 -21.63
CA ALA A 284 6.79 30.56 -21.59
C ALA A 284 8.06 30.90 -20.83
N ALA A 285 8.29 30.24 -19.69
CA ALA A 285 9.49 30.43 -18.87
C ALA A 285 10.77 29.89 -19.55
N GLU A 286 10.70 28.70 -20.16
CA GLU A 286 11.82 28.13 -20.95
C GLU A 286 12.17 29.02 -22.17
N ALA A 287 11.15 29.51 -22.86
CA ALA A 287 11.34 30.44 -23.97
C ALA A 287 11.99 31.74 -23.52
N TRP A 288 11.67 32.23 -22.34
CA TRP A 288 12.29 33.44 -21.77
C TRP A 288 13.76 33.18 -21.39
N VAL A 289 14.06 32.18 -20.60
CA VAL A 289 15.43 31.90 -20.14
C VAL A 289 16.34 31.43 -21.28
N GLY A 290 15.82 30.67 -22.25
CA GLY A 290 16.60 30.09 -23.36
C GLY A 290 16.90 31.05 -24.51
N ARG A 291 16.16 32.16 -24.60
CA ARG A 291 16.32 33.09 -25.70
C ARG A 291 16.78 34.40 -25.12
N ALA A 292 17.63 34.90 -24.76
CA ALA A 292 17.94 36.30 -24.37
C ALA A 292 16.80 37.32 -24.75
N GLY A 293 15.54 36.93 -24.55
CA GLY A 293 14.34 37.61 -24.93
C GLY A 293 13.95 38.66 -23.91
N ALA A 294 13.09 39.62 -24.31
CA ALA A 294 12.55 40.58 -23.38
C ALA A 294 11.81 39.92 -22.22
N ALA A 295 12.08 40.38 -21.00
CA ALA A 295 11.38 39.89 -19.81
C ALA A 295 9.86 40.04 -19.99
N PRO A 296 9.06 39.08 -19.53
CA PRO A 296 7.62 39.22 -19.54
C PRO A 296 7.19 40.42 -18.70
N VAL A 297 6.03 41.00 -19.03
CA VAL A 297 5.43 42.03 -18.19
C VAL A 297 5.11 41.44 -16.81
N LEU A 298 5.44 42.15 -15.75
CA LEU A 298 5.27 41.70 -14.36
C LEU A 298 3.87 41.15 -14.07
N ALA A 299 2.83 41.85 -14.54
CA ALA A 299 1.44 41.38 -14.37
C ALA A 299 1.19 40.04 -15.08
N SER A 300 1.63 39.90 -16.33
CA SER A 300 1.47 38.69 -17.11
C SER A 300 2.22 37.49 -16.46
N TRP A 301 3.43 37.72 -15.93
CA TRP A 301 4.18 36.71 -15.20
C TRP A 301 3.46 36.29 -13.92
N SER A 302 2.99 37.28 -13.15
CA SER A 302 2.22 37.04 -11.93
C SER A 302 0.97 36.19 -12.20
N ASP A 303 0.20 36.56 -13.22
CA ASP A 303 -1.06 35.89 -13.57
C ASP A 303 -0.81 34.48 -14.08
N SER A 304 0.12 34.32 -15.02
CA SER A 304 0.47 32.99 -15.57
C SER A 304 0.96 32.01 -14.49
N THR A 305 1.86 32.46 -13.61
CA THR A 305 2.38 31.62 -12.55
C THR A 305 1.36 31.37 -11.44
N ARG A 306 0.44 32.30 -11.18
CA ARG A 306 -0.69 32.11 -10.26
C ARG A 306 -1.69 31.10 -10.84
N GLU A 307 -2.02 31.23 -12.12
CA GLU A 307 -2.90 30.25 -12.80
C GLU A 307 -2.30 28.85 -12.79
N ALA A 308 -1.00 28.71 -13.08
CA ALA A 308 -0.29 27.46 -13.02
C ALA A 308 -0.32 26.86 -11.60
N MET A 309 -0.06 27.67 -10.57
CA MET A 309 -0.13 27.24 -9.16
C MET A 309 -1.53 26.77 -8.79
N THR A 310 -2.55 27.56 -9.13
CA THR A 310 -3.95 27.21 -8.88
C THR A 310 -4.33 25.91 -9.56
N SER A 311 -3.91 25.74 -10.79
CA SER A 311 -4.23 24.57 -11.60
C SER A 311 -3.51 23.30 -11.10
N ALA A 312 -2.23 23.42 -10.75
CA ALA A 312 -1.46 22.33 -10.13
C ALA A 312 -2.07 21.92 -8.78
N THR A 313 -2.43 22.90 -7.96
CA THR A 313 -3.09 22.65 -6.67
C THR A 313 -4.46 22.01 -6.85
N ALA A 314 -5.23 22.42 -7.84
CA ALA A 314 -6.53 21.83 -8.16
C ALA A 314 -6.40 20.39 -8.65
N LEU A 315 -5.35 20.06 -9.41
CA LEU A 315 -5.07 18.69 -9.80
C LEU A 315 -4.68 17.83 -8.60
N ASN A 316 -3.80 18.36 -7.75
CA ASN A 316 -3.39 17.68 -6.53
C ASN A 316 -4.59 17.39 -5.60
N ALA A 317 -5.44 18.39 -5.38
CA ALA A 317 -6.65 18.25 -4.58
C ALA A 317 -7.64 17.23 -5.17
N ALA A 318 -7.80 17.25 -6.49
CA ALA A 318 -8.66 16.29 -7.19
C ALA A 318 -8.10 14.85 -7.07
N ALA A 319 -6.78 14.69 -7.19
CA ALA A 319 -6.13 13.39 -7.02
C ALA A 319 -6.26 12.89 -5.59
N MET A 320 -6.10 13.75 -4.58
CA MET A 320 -6.32 13.39 -3.17
C MET A 320 -7.78 13.05 -2.88
N THR A 321 -8.73 13.78 -3.45
CA THR A 321 -10.16 13.49 -3.30
C THR A 321 -10.51 12.17 -3.96
N SER A 322 -9.94 11.90 -5.12
CA SER A 322 -10.10 10.63 -5.82
C SER A 322 -9.49 9.48 -5.02
N LEU A 323 -8.32 9.69 -4.43
CA LEU A 323 -7.65 8.72 -3.55
C LEU A 323 -8.52 8.40 -2.33
N ASP A 324 -9.05 9.40 -1.62
CA ASP A 324 -9.97 9.16 -0.50
C ASP A 324 -11.20 8.37 -0.92
N GLY A 325 -11.77 8.69 -2.09
CA GLY A 325 -12.90 7.97 -2.66
C GLY A 325 -12.59 6.50 -2.94
N LEU A 326 -11.41 6.22 -3.50
CA LEU A 326 -10.95 4.86 -3.78
C LEU A 326 -10.71 4.06 -2.51
N LEU A 327 -10.03 4.67 -1.53
CA LEU A 327 -9.79 4.05 -0.23
C LEU A 327 -11.09 3.77 0.52
N LYS A 328 -12.04 4.73 0.48
CA LYS A 328 -13.37 4.53 1.03
C LYS A 328 -14.10 3.37 0.35
N ALA A 329 -14.10 3.33 -0.97
CA ALA A 329 -14.71 2.24 -1.72
C ALA A 329 -14.06 0.88 -1.41
N ARG A 330 -12.73 0.85 -1.17
CA ARG A 330 -12.02 -0.33 -0.70
C ARG A 330 -12.51 -0.78 0.68
N ILE A 331 -12.65 0.13 1.63
CA ILE A 331 -13.16 -0.17 2.97
C ILE A 331 -14.58 -0.73 2.87
N ASP A 332 -15.48 -0.04 2.16
CA ASP A 332 -16.87 -0.46 1.97
C ASP A 332 -16.96 -1.87 1.35
N ARG A 333 -16.08 -2.16 0.37
CA ARG A 333 -15.96 -3.49 -0.24
C ARG A 333 -15.48 -4.54 0.76
N LEU A 334 -14.41 -4.27 1.50
CA LEU A 334 -13.85 -5.20 2.50
C LEU A 334 -14.85 -5.49 3.62
N GLU A 335 -15.57 -4.47 4.09
CA GLU A 335 -16.63 -4.62 5.08
C GLU A 335 -17.81 -5.47 4.56
N SER A 336 -18.24 -5.20 3.34
CA SER A 336 -19.29 -5.96 2.67
C SER A 336 -18.87 -7.41 2.44
N GLU A 337 -17.64 -7.64 1.97
CA GLU A 337 -17.11 -8.99 1.79
C GLU A 337 -16.99 -9.73 3.13
N ARG A 338 -16.47 -9.07 4.17
CA ARG A 338 -16.37 -9.64 5.52
C ARG A 338 -17.75 -10.08 6.02
N THR A 339 -18.73 -9.18 5.98
CA THR A 339 -20.09 -9.47 6.47
C THR A 339 -20.76 -10.56 5.66
N THR A 340 -20.63 -10.52 4.33
CA THR A 340 -21.20 -11.52 3.44
C THR A 340 -20.60 -12.90 3.67
N ARG A 341 -19.28 -13.01 3.76
CA ARG A 341 -18.59 -14.28 3.99
C ARG A 341 -18.89 -14.83 5.39
N MET A 342 -18.96 -13.97 6.40
CA MET A 342 -19.35 -14.40 7.75
C MET A 342 -20.80 -14.87 7.80
N ALA A 343 -21.72 -14.19 7.10
CA ALA A 343 -23.11 -14.61 7.01
C ALA A 343 -23.27 -15.98 6.31
N ILE A 344 -22.52 -16.20 5.24
CA ILE A 344 -22.48 -17.50 4.52
C ILE A 344 -21.92 -18.58 5.45
N ALA A 345 -20.84 -18.31 6.18
CA ALA A 345 -20.25 -19.25 7.12
C ALA A 345 -21.23 -19.59 8.26
N ALA A 346 -21.90 -18.59 8.83
CA ALA A 346 -22.91 -18.77 9.87
C ALA A 346 -24.13 -19.56 9.37
N ALA A 347 -24.59 -19.26 8.15
CA ALA A 347 -25.69 -20.00 7.53
C ALA A 347 -25.32 -21.47 7.26
N GLY A 348 -24.10 -21.69 6.78
CA GLY A 348 -23.55 -23.05 6.59
C GLY A 348 -23.46 -23.81 7.90
N LEU A 349 -22.95 -23.16 8.94
CA LEU A 349 -22.86 -23.76 10.28
C LEU A 349 -24.23 -24.09 10.86
N PHE A 350 -25.19 -23.13 10.74
CA PHE A 350 -26.56 -23.35 11.20
C PHE A 350 -27.22 -24.52 10.47
N LEU A 351 -27.03 -24.57 9.13
CA LEU A 351 -27.53 -25.68 8.33
C LEU A 351 -26.92 -27.02 8.76
N ALA A 352 -25.60 -27.05 9.01
CA ALA A 352 -24.91 -28.23 9.48
C ALA A 352 -25.45 -28.72 10.85
N LEU A 353 -25.64 -27.78 11.78
CA LEU A 353 -26.20 -28.09 13.10
C LEU A 353 -27.66 -28.55 13.00
N TYR A 354 -28.46 -27.92 12.14
CA TYR A 354 -29.85 -28.32 11.88
C TYR A 354 -29.90 -29.74 11.29
N LEU A 355 -29.05 -30.04 10.30
CA LEU A 355 -28.97 -31.37 9.69
C LEU A 355 -28.51 -32.42 10.69
N LEU A 356 -27.57 -32.07 11.56
CA LEU A 356 -27.06 -32.99 12.59
C LEU A 356 -28.12 -33.25 13.67
N ALA A 357 -28.90 -32.23 14.06
CA ALA A 357 -30.02 -32.34 14.96
C ALA A 357 -31.16 -33.19 14.36
N ALA A 358 -31.44 -32.98 13.05
CA ALA A 358 -32.38 -33.80 12.31
C ALA A 358 -31.94 -35.28 12.21
N LEU A 359 -30.63 -35.48 11.94
CA LEU A 359 -30.03 -36.82 11.91
C LEU A 359 -30.12 -37.50 13.30
N TYR A 360 -29.82 -36.73 14.36
CA TYR A 360 -29.93 -37.23 15.73
C TYR A 360 -31.38 -37.59 16.06
N ALA A 361 -32.36 -36.73 15.76
CA ALA A 361 -33.78 -36.99 15.96
C ALA A 361 -34.24 -38.21 15.15
N ALA A 362 -33.75 -38.35 13.91
CA ALA A 362 -34.03 -39.50 13.06
C ALA A 362 -33.45 -40.81 13.64
N LEU A 363 -32.16 -40.75 14.05
CA LEU A 363 -31.49 -41.91 14.66
C LEU A 363 -32.16 -42.34 15.96
N GLN A 364 -32.52 -41.35 16.80
CA GLN A 364 -33.21 -41.63 18.07
C GLN A 364 -34.62 -42.21 17.86
N GLY A 365 -35.33 -41.63 16.84
CA GLY A 365 -36.63 -42.16 16.43
C GLY A 365 -36.52 -43.58 15.88
N SER A 366 -35.48 -43.84 15.09
CA SER A 366 -35.25 -45.18 14.51
C SER A 366 -34.88 -46.23 15.54
N LEU A 367 -33.95 -45.85 16.47
CA LEU A 367 -33.59 -46.73 17.57
C LEU A 367 -34.79 -47.03 18.50
N LYS A 368 -35.64 -45.99 18.71
CA LYS A 368 -36.83 -46.15 19.53
C LYS A 368 -37.88 -47.04 18.82
N ALA A 369 -38.06 -46.81 17.51
CA ALA A 369 -38.99 -47.62 16.72
C ALA A 369 -38.53 -49.06 16.61
N LEU A 370 -37.15 -49.31 16.51
CA LEU A 370 -36.60 -50.64 16.53
C LEU A 370 -36.81 -51.36 17.86
N GLY A 371 -36.62 -50.63 18.98
CA GLY A 371 -36.90 -51.12 20.32
C GLY A 371 -38.37 -51.51 20.49
N ASP A 372 -39.27 -50.60 20.05
CA ASP A 372 -40.70 -50.84 20.14
C ASP A 372 -41.17 -51.98 19.24
N GLN A 373 -40.51 -52.20 18.11
CA GLN A 373 -40.78 -53.33 17.21
C GLN A 373 -40.26 -54.67 17.76
N ILE A 374 -39.05 -54.65 18.34
CA ILE A 374 -38.49 -55.86 18.97
C ILE A 374 -39.34 -56.30 20.15
N VAL A 375 -39.87 -55.35 20.93
CA VAL A 375 -40.77 -55.62 22.03
C VAL A 375 -42.12 -56.18 21.53
N ARG A 376 -42.70 -55.65 20.47
CA ARG A 376 -43.90 -56.16 19.83
C ARG A 376 -43.70 -57.51 19.21
N LEU A 377 -42.53 -57.71 18.56
CA LEU A 377 -42.13 -59.02 18.05
C LEU A 377 -42.11 -60.09 19.10
N ALA A 378 -41.74 -59.76 20.34
CA ALA A 378 -41.65 -60.66 21.45
C ALA A 378 -42.98 -61.14 21.99
N GLN A 379 -43.99 -60.32 21.92
CA GLN A 379 -45.25 -60.59 22.63
C GLN A 379 -46.36 -61.22 21.76
N GLY A 380 -46.11 -61.35 20.48
CA GLY A 380 -47.12 -61.97 19.60
C GLY A 380 -48.45 -61.25 19.57
N ASP A 381 -48.52 -60.05 20.11
CA ASP A 381 -49.76 -59.28 20.22
C ASP A 381 -49.75 -58.14 19.21
N PHE A 382 -50.53 -58.29 18.20
CA PHE A 382 -50.72 -57.31 17.11
C PHE A 382 -51.92 -56.42 17.30
N SER A 383 -52.43 -56.38 18.48
CA SER A 383 -53.49 -55.42 18.81
C SER A 383 -52.92 -54.03 19.03
N GLU A 384 -53.60 -52.99 18.50
CA GLU A 384 -53.20 -51.60 18.41
C GLU A 384 -53.11 -50.82 19.74
N GLU A 385 -52.71 -51.42 20.84
CA GLU A 385 -52.53 -50.69 22.08
C GLU A 385 -51.16 -50.09 22.25
N ALA A 386 -51.10 -48.77 22.36
CA ALA A 386 -49.91 -47.95 22.56
C ALA A 386 -49.18 -48.34 23.86
N VAL A 387 -48.05 -48.97 23.75
CA VAL A 387 -47.20 -49.26 24.90
C VAL A 387 -46.29 -48.04 25.18
N LYS A 388 -46.36 -47.52 26.42
CA LYS A 388 -45.48 -46.42 26.87
C LYS A 388 -44.02 -46.91 26.92
N ALA A 389 -43.15 -46.13 26.28
CA ALA A 389 -41.71 -46.38 26.22
C ALA A 389 -41.05 -46.44 27.62
N ARG A 390 -40.28 -47.47 27.92
CA ARG A 390 -39.40 -47.61 29.09
C ARG A 390 -37.94 -47.29 28.77
N ARG A 391 -37.17 -46.90 29.81
CA ARG A 391 -35.83 -46.28 29.66
C ARG A 391 -34.67 -47.25 29.45
N ASP A 392 -34.84 -48.54 29.39
CA ASP A 392 -33.78 -49.51 29.33
C ASP A 392 -34.00 -50.57 28.21
N ALA A 393 -33.95 -50.04 26.98
CA ALA A 393 -34.29 -50.79 25.77
C ALA A 393 -33.30 -51.94 25.40
N VAL A 394 -32.07 -51.90 25.88
CA VAL A 394 -31.06 -52.91 25.49
C VAL A 394 -31.22 -54.20 26.26
N ALA A 395 -31.58 -54.14 27.54
CA ALA A 395 -31.80 -55.34 28.36
C ALA A 395 -33.10 -56.07 27.96
N GLU A 396 -34.18 -55.32 27.75
CA GLU A 396 -35.43 -55.88 27.26
C GLU A 396 -35.34 -56.47 25.85
N SER A 397 -34.44 -55.92 25.02
CA SER A 397 -34.23 -56.40 23.64
C SER A 397 -33.67 -57.81 23.58
N LEU A 398 -32.84 -58.17 24.54
CA LEU A 398 -32.24 -59.49 24.60
C LEU A 398 -33.22 -60.59 25.09
N ASP A 399 -34.12 -60.26 26.02
CA ASP A 399 -35.19 -61.22 26.46
C ASP A 399 -36.28 -61.37 25.40
N THR A 400 -36.48 -60.32 24.64
CA THR A 400 -37.49 -60.31 23.59
C THR A 400 -37.03 -60.98 22.29
N LEU A 401 -35.71 -61.07 22.06
CA LEU A 401 -35.15 -61.80 20.92
C LEU A 401 -35.49 -63.29 20.98
N ARG A 402 -35.77 -63.80 22.18
CA ARG A 402 -36.14 -65.23 22.40
C ARG A 402 -37.54 -65.53 21.91
N ASP A 403 -38.41 -64.63 22.06
CA ASP A 403 -39.79 -64.85 21.65
C ASP A 403 -40.10 -64.39 20.21
N SER A 404 -39.18 -63.60 19.61
CA SER A 404 -39.34 -63.05 18.26
C SER A 404 -39.36 -64.06 17.13
N LEU A 405 -38.91 -65.25 17.38
CA LEU A 405 -38.98 -66.38 16.39
C LEU A 405 -40.40 -66.84 16.11
N ARG A 406 -41.40 -66.46 16.94
CA ARG A 406 -42.82 -66.91 16.78
C ARG A 406 -43.59 -66.01 15.79
N SER A 407 -43.05 -64.91 15.42
CA SER A 407 -43.87 -63.89 14.76
C SER A 407 -43.30 -63.39 13.41
N VAL A 408 -42.80 -64.32 12.58
CA VAL A 408 -42.35 -63.96 11.22
C VAL A 408 -43.46 -63.26 10.41
N ALA A 409 -44.72 -63.67 10.63
CA ALA A 409 -45.85 -63.06 9.95
C ALA A 409 -46.04 -61.60 10.30
N ASP A 410 -45.79 -61.22 11.57
CA ASP A 410 -45.97 -59.86 12.04
C ASP A 410 -44.75 -58.95 11.68
N THR A 411 -43.57 -59.53 11.59
CA THR A 411 -42.38 -58.86 11.04
C THR A 411 -42.69 -58.40 9.60
N MET A 412 -43.43 -59.22 8.85
CA MET A 412 -43.83 -58.86 7.48
C MET A 412 -44.78 -57.67 7.41
N LYS A 413 -45.72 -57.51 8.35
CA LYS A 413 -46.59 -56.34 8.44
C LYS A 413 -45.80 -55.06 8.76
N ALA A 414 -44.88 -55.15 9.70
CA ALA A 414 -44.02 -54.04 10.05
C ALA A 414 -43.05 -53.68 8.89
N VAL A 415 -42.57 -54.69 8.13
CA VAL A 415 -41.80 -54.48 6.91
C VAL A 415 -42.64 -53.82 5.85
N TYR A 416 -43.92 -54.19 5.71
CA TYR A 416 -44.88 -53.55 4.80
C TYR A 416 -45.05 -52.06 5.10
N GLU A 417 -45.35 -51.69 6.35
CA GLU A 417 -45.52 -50.30 6.77
C GLU A 417 -44.23 -49.49 6.66
N ARG A 418 -43.10 -50.12 6.87
CA ARG A 418 -41.76 -49.51 6.69
C ARG A 418 -41.38 -49.24 5.23
N ALA A 419 -41.79 -50.14 4.32
CA ALA A 419 -41.59 -49.95 2.90
C ALA A 419 -42.34 -48.68 2.44
N GLU A 420 -43.56 -48.45 2.96
CA GLU A 420 -44.34 -47.26 2.68
C GLU A 420 -43.70 -45.97 3.25
N GLN A 421 -43.12 -46.04 4.49
CA GLN A 421 -42.43 -44.93 5.12
C GLN A 421 -41.09 -44.59 4.37
N VAL A 422 -40.35 -45.64 3.94
CA VAL A 422 -39.12 -45.50 3.15
C VAL A 422 -39.42 -44.89 1.78
N SER A 423 -40.54 -45.29 1.14
CA SER A 423 -40.99 -44.67 -0.13
C SER A 423 -41.36 -43.18 0.09
N GLY A 424 -42.02 -42.85 1.21
CA GLY A 424 -42.29 -41.45 1.59
C GLY A 424 -40.99 -40.65 1.79
N SER A 425 -40.06 -41.23 2.58
CA SER A 425 -38.75 -40.59 2.82
C SER A 425 -37.91 -40.48 1.57
N ALA A 426 -37.95 -41.48 0.67
CA ALA A 426 -37.29 -41.42 -0.62
C ALA A 426 -37.80 -40.23 -1.45
N ARG A 427 -39.09 -39.93 -1.45
CA ARG A 427 -39.67 -38.76 -2.15
C ARG A 427 -39.19 -37.44 -1.54
N GLU A 428 -39.11 -37.38 -0.18
CA GLU A 428 -38.57 -36.19 0.50
C GLU A 428 -37.09 -35.99 0.18
N ILE A 429 -36.28 -37.08 0.21
CA ILE A 429 -34.88 -37.05 -0.19
C ILE A 429 -34.75 -36.64 -1.68
N ALA A 430 -35.64 -37.15 -2.56
CA ALA A 430 -35.64 -36.75 -3.98
C ALA A 430 -35.92 -35.26 -4.11
N THR A 431 -36.82 -34.68 -3.32
CA THR A 431 -37.08 -33.24 -3.32
C THR A 431 -35.87 -32.45 -2.81
N GLY A 432 -35.27 -32.88 -1.68
CA GLY A 432 -34.05 -32.26 -1.15
C GLY A 432 -32.85 -32.39 -2.08
N ASN A 433 -32.77 -33.51 -2.80
CA ASN A 433 -31.71 -33.76 -3.78
C ASN A 433 -31.84 -32.84 -5.02
N SER A 434 -33.08 -32.51 -5.39
CA SER A 434 -33.35 -31.52 -6.46
C SER A 434 -32.85 -30.11 -6.06
N ASP A 435 -33.04 -29.73 -4.80
CA ASP A 435 -32.49 -28.45 -4.29
C ASP A 435 -30.94 -28.48 -4.26
N LEU A 436 -30.38 -29.61 -3.81
CA LEU A 436 -28.92 -29.79 -3.81
C LEU A 436 -28.35 -29.76 -5.24
N SER A 437 -29.06 -30.32 -6.23
CA SER A 437 -28.70 -30.21 -7.64
C SER A 437 -28.59 -28.77 -8.09
N SER A 438 -29.65 -27.97 -7.84
CA SER A 438 -29.70 -26.57 -8.19
C SER A 438 -28.57 -25.76 -7.53
N ARG A 439 -28.28 -26.04 -6.26
CA ARG A 439 -27.17 -25.40 -5.52
C ARG A 439 -25.81 -25.81 -6.06
N THR A 440 -25.66 -27.07 -6.48
CA THR A 440 -24.43 -27.57 -7.08
C THR A 440 -24.18 -26.93 -8.43
N GLU A 441 -25.23 -26.77 -9.26
CA GLU A 441 -25.14 -26.03 -10.53
C GLU A 441 -24.76 -24.56 -10.29
N HIS A 442 -25.38 -23.93 -9.28
CA HIS A 442 -25.05 -22.55 -8.93
C HIS A 442 -23.61 -22.42 -8.41
N SER A 443 -23.15 -23.41 -7.65
CA SER A 443 -21.74 -23.46 -7.18
C SER A 443 -20.78 -23.65 -8.33
N ALA A 444 -21.11 -24.54 -9.28
CA ALA A 444 -20.30 -24.75 -10.49
C ALA A 444 -20.17 -23.46 -11.32
N ALA A 445 -21.29 -22.77 -11.56
CA ALA A 445 -21.27 -21.48 -12.25
C ALA A 445 -20.45 -20.42 -11.48
N SER A 446 -20.53 -20.43 -10.15
CA SER A 446 -19.74 -19.51 -9.31
C SER A 446 -18.24 -19.81 -9.39
N ILE A 447 -17.87 -21.10 -9.39
CA ILE A 447 -16.48 -21.55 -9.52
C ILE A 447 -15.94 -21.15 -10.90
N GLU A 448 -16.70 -21.35 -11.97
CA GLU A 448 -16.32 -20.91 -13.32
C GLU A 448 -16.10 -19.39 -13.38
N ALA A 449 -17.00 -18.63 -12.78
CA ALA A 449 -16.86 -17.17 -12.69
C ALA A 449 -15.60 -16.75 -11.91
N VAL A 450 -15.34 -17.42 -10.77
CA VAL A 450 -14.14 -17.16 -9.96
C VAL A 450 -12.87 -17.59 -10.71
N ALA A 451 -12.89 -18.74 -11.39
CA ALA A 451 -11.78 -19.20 -12.22
C ALA A 451 -11.44 -18.22 -13.32
N SER A 452 -12.47 -17.73 -14.03
CA SER A 452 -12.32 -16.69 -15.05
C SER A 452 -11.73 -15.39 -14.49
N ASN A 453 -12.18 -14.99 -13.29
CA ASN A 453 -11.61 -13.83 -12.59
C ASN A 453 -10.16 -14.08 -12.17
N MET A 454 -9.84 -15.30 -11.71
CA MET A 454 -8.47 -15.67 -11.33
C MET A 454 -7.52 -15.70 -12.54
N ASP A 455 -8.01 -16.11 -13.70
CA ASP A 455 -7.25 -16.01 -14.95
C ASP A 455 -6.94 -14.55 -15.32
N ALA A 456 -7.91 -13.66 -15.09
CA ALA A 456 -7.70 -12.23 -15.30
C ALA A 456 -6.69 -11.66 -14.29
N VAL A 457 -6.78 -12.07 -13.02
CA VAL A 457 -5.81 -11.70 -11.98
C VAL A 457 -4.42 -12.23 -12.31
N SER A 458 -4.32 -13.50 -12.73
CA SER A 458 -3.05 -14.14 -13.12
C SER A 458 -2.35 -13.36 -14.22
N ARG A 459 -3.09 -13.01 -15.29
CA ARG A 459 -2.53 -12.17 -16.36
C ARG A 459 -2.00 -10.84 -15.85
N ARG A 460 -2.78 -10.16 -14.99
CA ARG A 460 -2.36 -8.88 -14.39
C ARG A 460 -1.12 -9.02 -13.51
N VAL A 461 -1.02 -10.11 -12.74
CA VAL A 461 0.17 -10.37 -11.92
C VAL A 461 1.40 -10.59 -12.80
N VAL A 462 1.26 -11.31 -13.91
CA VAL A 462 2.34 -11.48 -14.89
C VAL A 462 2.75 -10.14 -15.48
N GLU A 463 1.78 -9.34 -15.93
CA GLU A 463 2.02 -7.98 -16.45
C GLU A 463 2.72 -7.09 -15.41
N ASN A 464 2.33 -7.20 -14.14
CA ASN A 464 2.96 -6.48 -13.04
C ASN A 464 4.42 -6.92 -12.84
N VAL A 465 4.69 -8.24 -12.85
CA VAL A 465 6.07 -8.77 -12.74
C VAL A 465 6.94 -8.25 -13.88
N GLU A 466 6.40 -8.23 -15.10
CA GLU A 466 7.14 -7.69 -16.25
C GLU A 466 7.36 -6.17 -16.14
N ALA A 467 6.32 -5.44 -15.69
CA ALA A 467 6.41 -4.00 -15.50
C ALA A 467 7.43 -3.64 -14.40
N LEU A 468 7.39 -4.36 -13.27
CA LEU A 468 8.34 -4.20 -12.18
C LEU A 468 9.76 -4.61 -12.60
N GLY A 469 9.89 -5.66 -13.41
CA GLY A 469 11.19 -6.07 -13.97
C GLY A 469 11.80 -5.01 -14.88
N ARG A 470 10.97 -4.33 -15.69
CA ARG A 470 11.43 -3.18 -16.50
C ARG A 470 11.81 -2.01 -15.59
N ALA A 471 10.97 -1.68 -14.62
CA ALA A 471 11.23 -0.60 -13.67
C ALA A 471 12.51 -0.85 -12.84
N ASP A 472 12.76 -2.09 -12.43
CA ASP A 472 13.99 -2.51 -11.73
C ASP A 472 15.23 -2.33 -12.63
N SER A 473 15.11 -2.70 -13.91
CA SER A 473 16.16 -2.49 -14.90
C SER A 473 16.45 -1.00 -15.11
N GLU A 474 15.40 -0.18 -15.23
CA GLU A 474 15.53 1.28 -15.35
C GLU A 474 16.13 1.90 -14.09
N MET A 475 15.73 1.40 -12.92
CA MET A 475 16.28 1.85 -11.64
C MET A 475 17.77 1.49 -11.53
N THR A 476 18.15 0.29 -11.96
CA THR A 476 19.55 -0.12 -12.02
C THR A 476 20.38 0.79 -12.93
N ALA A 477 19.78 1.18 -14.07
CA ALA A 477 20.43 2.13 -14.98
C ALA A 477 20.53 3.53 -14.34
N LEU A 478 19.47 3.97 -13.65
CA LEU A 478 19.45 5.23 -12.92
C LEU A 478 20.55 5.26 -11.83
N VAL A 479 20.63 4.21 -11.02
CA VAL A 479 21.66 4.10 -9.96
C VAL A 479 23.05 4.24 -10.56
N ARG A 480 23.33 3.58 -11.69
CA ARG A 480 24.62 3.73 -12.39
C ARG A 480 24.85 5.17 -12.85
N ALA A 481 23.85 5.78 -13.47
CA ALA A 481 23.97 7.15 -13.96
C ALA A 481 24.23 8.15 -12.81
N VAL A 482 23.58 7.94 -11.66
CA VAL A 482 23.81 8.77 -10.47
C VAL A 482 25.18 8.51 -9.87
N GLN A 483 25.66 7.27 -9.85
CA GLN A 483 27.04 6.92 -9.45
C GLN A 483 28.08 7.54 -10.37
N GLU A 484 27.85 7.55 -11.67
CA GLU A 484 28.74 8.25 -12.64
C GLU A 484 28.75 9.76 -12.37
N THR A 485 27.56 10.31 -12.04
CA THR A 485 27.42 11.72 -11.63
C THR A 485 28.19 11.98 -10.34
N GLU A 486 28.12 11.08 -9.36
CA GLU A 486 28.89 11.15 -8.12
C GLU A 486 30.40 11.20 -8.40
N GLY A 487 30.87 10.30 -9.27
CA GLY A 487 32.25 10.31 -9.70
C GLY A 487 32.65 11.64 -10.34
N THR A 488 31.74 12.22 -11.14
CA THR A 488 31.99 13.52 -11.81
C THR A 488 32.04 14.65 -10.78
N VAL A 489 31.13 14.66 -9.81
CA VAL A 489 31.10 15.67 -8.75
C VAL A 489 32.33 15.54 -7.85
N ASN A 490 32.73 14.32 -7.50
CA ASN A 490 33.94 14.08 -6.71
C ASN A 490 35.17 14.60 -7.48
N GLY A 491 35.25 14.33 -8.80
CA GLY A 491 36.28 14.87 -9.64
C GLY A 491 36.28 16.41 -9.72
N LEU A 492 35.07 17.02 -9.62
CA LEU A 492 34.95 18.48 -9.53
C LEU A 492 35.51 19.01 -8.20
N VAL A 493 35.16 18.34 -7.09
CA VAL A 493 35.68 18.69 -5.74
C VAL A 493 37.20 18.62 -5.72
N ASP A 494 37.79 17.55 -6.30
CA ASP A 494 39.23 17.40 -6.39
C ASP A 494 39.87 18.54 -7.22
N ARG A 495 39.21 18.89 -8.34
CA ARG A 495 39.68 20.03 -9.17
C ARG A 495 39.60 21.36 -8.46
N MET A 496 38.47 21.59 -7.69
CA MET A 496 38.33 22.80 -6.88
C MET A 496 39.40 22.85 -5.77
N THR A 497 39.68 21.73 -5.13
CA THR A 497 40.74 21.62 -4.14
C THR A 497 42.10 21.91 -4.74
N SER A 498 42.37 21.39 -5.95
CA SER A 498 43.60 21.69 -6.68
C SER A 498 43.71 23.16 -7.04
N LEU A 499 42.60 23.75 -7.56
CA LEU A 499 42.55 25.18 -7.88
C LEU A 499 42.75 26.06 -6.65
N HIS A 500 42.17 25.65 -5.49
CA HIS A 500 42.38 26.35 -4.23
C HIS A 500 43.85 26.35 -3.82
N ALA A 501 44.50 25.17 -3.92
CA ALA A 501 45.94 25.04 -3.61
C ALA A 501 46.78 25.92 -4.56
N GLN A 502 46.49 25.91 -5.87
CA GLN A 502 47.16 26.76 -6.87
C GLN A 502 46.94 28.23 -6.57
N SER A 503 45.69 28.63 -6.25
CA SER A 503 45.39 30.05 -5.92
C SER A 503 46.16 30.51 -4.68
N ARG A 504 46.26 29.64 -3.65
CA ARG A 504 47.11 29.92 -2.49
C ARG A 504 48.56 30.11 -2.85
N GLN A 505 49.10 29.20 -3.70
CA GLN A 505 50.48 29.33 -4.15
C GLN A 505 50.69 30.62 -4.95
N ILE A 506 49.71 31.00 -5.78
CA ILE A 506 49.79 32.28 -6.51
C ILE A 506 49.75 33.43 -5.51
N SER A 507 48.85 33.35 -4.47
CA SER A 507 48.77 34.38 -3.44
C SER A 507 50.10 34.56 -2.68
N GLU A 508 50.80 33.46 -2.39
CA GLU A 508 52.09 33.48 -1.73
C GLU A 508 53.15 34.14 -2.65
N ILE A 509 53.14 33.74 -3.95
CA ILE A 509 54.05 34.36 -4.95
C ILE A 509 53.78 35.86 -5.08
N VAL A 510 52.51 36.25 -5.15
CA VAL A 510 52.11 37.67 -5.24
C VAL A 510 52.49 38.43 -3.97
N GLY A 511 52.32 37.78 -2.79
CA GLY A 511 52.82 38.35 -1.55
C GLY A 511 54.35 38.56 -1.51
N MET A 512 55.05 37.60 -2.10
CA MET A 512 56.53 37.72 -2.27
C MET A 512 56.88 38.85 -3.24
N ILE A 513 56.15 38.97 -4.36
CA ILE A 513 56.33 40.07 -5.33
C ILE A 513 56.04 41.42 -4.65
N ASP A 514 54.96 41.54 -3.86
CA ASP A 514 54.66 42.74 -3.11
C ASP A 514 55.78 43.08 -2.10
N GLY A 515 56.30 42.03 -1.41
CA GLY A 515 57.44 42.17 -0.55
C GLY A 515 58.71 42.64 -1.25
N ILE A 516 59.00 42.04 -2.45
CA ILE A 516 60.14 42.45 -3.29
C ILE A 516 59.93 43.90 -3.75
N ALA A 517 58.73 44.24 -4.22
CA ALA A 517 58.41 45.58 -4.62
C ALA A 517 58.57 46.59 -3.46
N PHE A 518 58.13 46.20 -2.28
CA PHE A 518 58.35 47.00 -1.08
C PHE A 518 59.83 47.18 -0.76
N GLN A 519 60.59 46.07 -0.75
CA GLN A 519 62.03 46.12 -0.54
C GLN A 519 62.73 46.95 -1.63
N THR A 520 62.30 46.79 -2.89
CA THR A 520 62.84 47.55 -4.02
C THR A 520 62.48 49.04 -3.85
N ASN A 521 61.28 49.39 -3.39
CA ASN A 521 60.88 50.76 -3.08
C ASN A 521 61.73 51.35 -1.95
N ILE A 522 61.98 50.58 -0.89
CA ILE A 522 62.91 51.01 0.18
C ILE A 522 64.35 51.16 -0.30
N LEU A 523 64.85 50.21 -1.12
CA LEU A 523 66.15 50.30 -1.73
C LEU A 523 66.27 51.54 -2.65
N ALA A 524 65.24 51.75 -3.44
CA ALA A 524 65.16 52.89 -4.35
C ALA A 524 65.05 54.24 -3.56
N LEU A 525 64.29 54.24 -2.45
CA LEU A 525 64.21 55.34 -1.52
C LEU A 525 65.57 55.66 -0.92
N ASN A 526 66.27 54.62 -0.43
CA ASN A 526 67.63 54.74 0.12
C ASN A 526 68.58 55.22 -0.91
N ALA A 527 68.49 54.66 -2.14
CA ALA A 527 69.32 55.10 -3.28
C ALA A 527 68.98 56.58 -3.66
N SER A 528 67.72 56.96 -3.65
CA SER A 528 67.30 58.35 -3.92
C SER A 528 67.84 59.31 -2.83
N VAL A 529 67.79 58.89 -1.58
CA VAL A 529 68.37 59.68 -0.45
C VAL A 529 69.85 59.81 -0.58
N GLU A 530 70.55 58.71 -0.91
CA GLU A 530 72.02 58.75 -1.08
C GLU A 530 72.45 59.48 -2.36
N ALA A 531 71.67 59.37 -3.42
CA ALA A 531 71.83 60.16 -4.63
C ALA A 531 71.63 61.67 -4.36
N ALA A 532 70.60 62.00 -3.55
CA ALA A 532 70.41 63.42 -3.14
C ALA A 532 71.56 63.91 -2.23
N ARG A 533 72.13 62.99 -1.42
CA ARG A 533 73.27 63.27 -0.56
C ARG A 533 74.57 63.48 -1.28
N ALA A 534 74.65 62.84 -2.47
CA ALA A 534 75.81 62.98 -3.35
C ALA A 534 75.79 64.31 -4.23
N GLY A 535 74.77 65.12 -4.06
CA GLY A 535 74.65 66.42 -4.73
C GLY A 535 74.62 66.28 -6.27
N ASP A 536 75.25 67.17 -6.99
CA ASP A 536 75.22 67.24 -8.48
C ASP A 536 75.80 65.97 -9.17
N MET A 537 76.73 65.26 -8.58
CA MET A 537 77.21 63.97 -9.06
C MET A 537 76.19 62.82 -8.98
N GLY A 538 75.20 63.01 -8.14
CA GLY A 538 74.15 61.97 -7.93
C GLY A 538 72.92 62.16 -8.84
N ARG A 539 72.77 63.24 -9.64
CA ARG A 539 71.54 63.54 -10.37
C ARG A 539 71.04 62.42 -11.28
N GLY A 540 71.95 61.79 -12.01
CA GLY A 540 71.63 60.66 -12.87
C GLY A 540 71.09 59.43 -12.07
N PHE A 541 71.74 59.20 -10.93
CA PHE A 541 71.32 58.13 -10.02
C PHE A 541 70.00 58.43 -9.34
N ALA A 542 69.78 59.71 -9.02
CA ALA A 542 68.47 60.14 -8.43
C ALA A 542 67.26 59.89 -9.38
N VAL A 543 67.45 60.17 -10.69
CA VAL A 543 66.44 59.88 -11.69
C VAL A 543 66.20 58.40 -11.83
N VAL A 544 67.28 57.60 -11.89
CA VAL A 544 67.16 56.15 -11.95
C VAL A 544 66.49 55.61 -10.68
N ALA A 545 66.93 56.08 -9.52
CA ALA A 545 66.31 55.69 -8.25
C ALA A 545 64.82 56.06 -8.13
N GLN A 546 64.51 57.27 -8.65
CA GLN A 546 63.13 57.70 -8.71
C GLN A 546 62.28 56.84 -9.69
N GLU A 547 62.85 56.47 -10.83
CA GLU A 547 62.23 55.57 -11.79
C GLU A 547 62.03 54.16 -11.21
N VAL A 548 63.11 53.64 -10.54
CA VAL A 548 63.02 52.34 -9.86
C VAL A 548 61.97 52.41 -8.73
N ARG A 549 61.93 53.51 -8.01
CA ARG A 549 60.87 53.72 -6.99
C ARG A 549 59.48 53.73 -7.58
N SER A 550 59.28 54.48 -8.66
CA SER A 550 58.03 54.50 -9.39
C SER A 550 57.64 53.11 -9.91
N LEU A 551 58.64 52.43 -10.50
CA LEU A 551 58.42 51.03 -10.97
C LEU A 551 58.07 50.10 -9.80
N ALA A 552 58.76 50.22 -8.67
CA ALA A 552 58.47 49.44 -7.48
C ALA A 552 57.04 49.73 -6.93
N GLN A 553 56.64 51.01 -6.88
CA GLN A 553 55.29 51.41 -6.51
C GLN A 553 54.23 50.83 -7.48
N ARG A 554 54.50 50.94 -8.78
CA ARG A 554 53.61 50.32 -9.79
C ARG A 554 53.56 48.80 -9.67
N SER A 555 54.71 48.19 -9.36
CA SER A 555 54.75 46.74 -9.13
C SER A 555 53.97 46.33 -7.89
N ALA A 556 54.12 47.08 -6.76
CA ALA A 556 53.33 46.90 -5.56
C ALA A 556 51.85 47.07 -5.82
N ALA A 557 51.47 48.19 -6.55
CA ALA A 557 50.09 48.40 -6.92
C ALA A 557 49.55 47.27 -7.81
N ALA A 558 50.34 46.81 -8.77
CA ALA A 558 49.97 45.65 -9.61
C ALA A 558 49.85 44.34 -8.77
N ALA A 559 50.81 44.13 -7.85
CA ALA A 559 50.75 42.97 -6.94
C ALA A 559 49.51 43.04 -6.05
N GLN A 560 49.19 44.23 -5.53
CA GLN A 560 47.97 44.41 -4.72
C GLN A 560 46.69 44.17 -5.55
N GLN A 561 46.68 44.61 -6.82
CA GLN A 561 45.55 44.35 -7.71
C GLN A 561 45.43 42.83 -7.98
N ILE A 562 46.57 42.18 -8.30
CA ILE A 562 46.57 40.73 -8.51
C ILE A 562 46.15 40.01 -7.23
N LYS A 563 46.64 40.43 -6.05
CA LYS A 563 46.27 39.91 -4.75
C LYS A 563 44.73 40.00 -4.52
N GLY A 564 44.15 41.15 -4.90
CA GLY A 564 42.72 41.34 -4.84
C GLY A 564 41.95 40.43 -5.82
N ILE A 565 42.50 40.18 -6.99
CA ILE A 565 41.92 39.25 -7.95
C ILE A 565 42.02 37.83 -7.39
N VAL A 566 43.23 37.42 -6.93
CA VAL A 566 43.49 36.09 -6.39
C VAL A 566 42.62 35.84 -5.15
N SER A 567 42.50 36.83 -4.26
CA SER A 567 41.62 36.74 -3.08
C SER A 567 40.15 36.50 -3.46
N ARG A 568 39.68 37.24 -4.48
CA ARG A 568 38.33 37.02 -5.02
C ARG A 568 38.22 35.63 -5.65
N SER A 569 39.21 35.26 -6.48
CA SER A 569 39.24 33.91 -7.09
C SER A 569 39.28 32.82 -6.06
N THR A 570 40.03 33.00 -4.95
CA THR A 570 40.06 32.04 -3.84
C THR A 570 38.69 31.93 -3.16
N SER A 571 38.05 33.09 -2.91
CA SER A 571 36.70 33.11 -2.37
C SER A 571 35.68 32.45 -3.30
N ASP A 572 35.78 32.71 -4.60
CA ASP A 572 34.92 32.09 -5.61
C ASP A 572 35.18 30.58 -5.71
N ILE A 573 36.45 30.14 -5.60
CA ILE A 573 36.81 28.73 -5.55
C ILE A 573 36.32 28.08 -4.27
N GLU A 574 36.41 28.76 -3.12
CA GLU A 574 35.88 28.28 -1.87
C GLU A 574 34.35 28.13 -1.93
N ALA A 575 33.67 29.15 -2.46
CA ALA A 575 32.24 29.10 -2.73
C ALA A 575 31.89 27.96 -3.71
N GLY A 576 32.68 27.83 -4.80
CA GLY A 576 32.55 26.75 -5.78
C GLY A 576 32.79 25.38 -5.16
N SER A 577 33.81 25.25 -4.31
CA SER A 577 34.08 24.03 -3.56
C SER A 577 32.98 23.65 -2.62
N ALA A 578 32.46 24.64 -1.87
CA ALA A 578 31.31 24.43 -1.00
C ALA A 578 30.06 23.98 -1.77
N LEU A 579 29.81 24.63 -2.92
CA LEU A 579 28.71 24.24 -3.81
C LEU A 579 28.89 22.83 -4.39
N ALA A 580 30.14 22.50 -4.80
CA ALA A 580 30.48 21.17 -5.31
C ALA A 580 30.30 20.11 -4.20
N ALA A 581 30.81 20.40 -2.99
CA ALA A 581 30.61 19.52 -1.83
C ALA A 581 29.13 19.33 -1.47
N GLN A 582 28.36 20.42 -1.53
CA GLN A 582 26.93 20.36 -1.32
C GLN A 582 26.22 19.56 -2.44
N ALA A 583 26.66 19.73 -3.69
CA ALA A 583 26.20 18.92 -4.80
C ALA A 583 26.52 17.43 -4.58
N GLY A 584 27.76 17.15 -4.13
CA GLY A 584 28.17 15.79 -3.78
C GLY A 584 27.31 15.17 -2.70
N GLN A 585 27.03 15.92 -1.64
CA GLN A 585 26.10 15.46 -0.59
C GLN A 585 24.69 15.19 -1.14
N ARG A 586 24.20 16.04 -2.03
CA ARG A 586 22.89 15.84 -2.67
C ARG A 586 22.89 14.62 -3.57
N VAL A 587 23.96 14.42 -4.35
CA VAL A 587 24.12 13.24 -5.21
C VAL A 587 24.20 11.98 -4.35
N ALA A 588 25.04 11.99 -3.28
CA ALA A 588 25.11 10.87 -2.35
C ALA A 588 23.74 10.55 -1.70
N HIS A 589 23.00 11.59 -1.31
CA HIS A 589 21.64 11.40 -0.83
C HIS A 589 20.72 10.80 -1.91
N THR A 590 20.89 11.26 -3.16
CA THR A 590 20.10 10.71 -4.29
C THR A 590 20.47 9.25 -4.56
N VAL A 591 21.76 8.87 -4.44
CA VAL A 591 22.21 7.47 -4.49
C VAL A 591 21.50 6.65 -3.42
N GLY A 592 21.49 7.15 -2.17
CA GLY A 592 20.79 6.49 -1.07
C GLY A 592 19.28 6.33 -1.33
N SER A 593 18.65 7.40 -1.81
CA SER A 593 17.22 7.38 -2.16
C SER A 593 16.92 6.42 -3.30
N ALA A 594 17.77 6.45 -4.36
CA ALA A 594 17.65 5.54 -5.49
C ALA A 594 17.87 4.07 -5.05
N GLY A 595 18.82 3.85 -4.13
CA GLY A 595 19.03 2.54 -3.51
C GLY A 595 17.80 2.04 -2.77
N SER A 596 17.16 2.92 -1.98
CA SER A 596 15.91 2.58 -1.26
C SER A 596 14.76 2.27 -2.21
N VAL A 597 14.67 3.00 -3.33
CA VAL A 597 13.66 2.72 -4.36
C VAL A 597 13.95 1.38 -5.04
N ALA A 598 15.24 1.10 -5.36
CA ALA A 598 15.62 -0.20 -5.92
C ALA A 598 15.30 -1.35 -4.98
N GLU A 599 15.54 -1.18 -3.68
CA GLU A 599 15.16 -2.17 -2.67
C GLU A 599 13.63 -2.36 -2.61
N SER A 600 12.88 -1.24 -2.63
CA SER A 600 11.41 -1.28 -2.67
C SER A 600 10.89 -1.97 -3.93
N MET A 601 11.55 -1.73 -5.07
CA MET A 601 11.24 -2.42 -6.33
C MET A 601 11.54 -3.91 -6.24
N ALA A 602 12.69 -4.29 -5.67
CA ALA A 602 13.03 -5.69 -5.45
C ALA A 602 12.03 -6.38 -4.52
N GLN A 603 11.60 -5.69 -3.46
CA GLN A 603 10.56 -6.18 -2.55
C GLN A 603 9.20 -6.33 -3.27
N ALA A 604 8.81 -5.31 -4.05
CA ALA A 604 7.56 -5.36 -4.82
C ALA A 604 7.60 -6.48 -5.88
N LEU A 605 8.75 -6.68 -6.53
CA LEU A 605 8.96 -7.78 -7.47
C LEU A 605 8.88 -9.15 -6.77
N SER A 606 9.49 -9.25 -5.59
CA SER A 606 9.38 -10.45 -4.74
C SER A 606 7.94 -10.70 -4.32
N GLY A 607 7.24 -9.66 -3.85
CA GLY A 607 5.82 -9.74 -3.47
C GLY A 607 4.92 -10.12 -4.65
N SER A 608 5.21 -9.58 -5.84
CA SER A 608 4.46 -9.93 -7.05
C SER A 608 4.72 -11.38 -7.49
N ARG A 609 5.94 -11.89 -7.28
CA ARG A 609 6.24 -13.31 -7.51
C ARG A 609 5.52 -14.20 -6.51
N GLU A 610 5.52 -13.82 -5.24
CA GLU A 610 4.75 -14.51 -4.22
C GLU A 610 3.24 -14.49 -4.51
N GLN A 611 2.72 -13.33 -4.98
CA GLN A 611 1.33 -13.25 -5.44
C GLN A 611 1.04 -14.21 -6.59
N ARG A 612 1.98 -14.33 -7.55
CA ARG A 612 1.84 -15.29 -8.65
C ARG A 612 1.74 -16.72 -8.12
N ASP A 613 2.60 -17.07 -7.17
CA ASP A 613 2.60 -18.42 -6.60
C ASP A 613 1.32 -18.66 -5.80
N ARG A 614 0.84 -17.66 -5.03
CA ARG A 614 -0.45 -17.71 -4.33
C ARG A 614 -1.65 -17.80 -5.28
N VAL A 615 -1.61 -17.09 -6.41
CA VAL A 615 -2.63 -17.23 -7.46
C VAL A 615 -2.64 -18.66 -8.01
N GLY A 616 -1.43 -19.25 -8.16
CA GLY A 616 -1.29 -20.67 -8.51
C GLY A 616 -1.94 -21.60 -7.49
N GLU A 617 -1.74 -21.32 -6.18
CA GLU A 617 -2.38 -22.08 -5.11
C GLU A 617 -3.92 -21.94 -5.13
N VAL A 618 -4.41 -20.71 -5.36
CA VAL A 618 -5.85 -20.47 -5.51
C VAL A 618 -6.39 -21.24 -6.73
N HIS A 619 -5.64 -21.23 -7.83
CA HIS A 619 -6.05 -21.97 -9.04
C HIS A 619 -6.10 -23.49 -8.77
N ALA A 620 -5.12 -24.01 -8.03
CA ALA A 620 -5.15 -25.40 -7.57
C ALA A 620 -6.37 -25.66 -6.69
N THR A 621 -6.64 -24.77 -5.74
CA THR A 621 -7.82 -24.86 -4.84
C THR A 621 -9.14 -24.79 -5.63
N LEU A 622 -9.22 -23.95 -6.65
CA LEU A 622 -10.40 -23.90 -7.54
C LEU A 622 -10.56 -25.19 -8.34
N THR A 623 -9.46 -25.80 -8.76
CA THR A 623 -9.49 -27.10 -9.42
C THR A 623 -10.02 -28.17 -8.48
N ASP A 624 -9.55 -28.17 -7.22
CA ASP A 624 -10.04 -29.08 -6.20
C ASP A 624 -11.52 -28.85 -5.89
N LEU A 625 -11.92 -27.56 -5.80
CA LEU A 625 -13.29 -27.18 -5.55
C LEU A 625 -14.22 -27.56 -6.74
N SER A 626 -13.72 -27.40 -7.96
CA SER A 626 -14.41 -27.86 -9.17
C SER A 626 -14.60 -29.37 -9.17
N SER A 627 -13.53 -30.09 -8.81
CA SER A 627 -13.57 -31.54 -8.66
C SER A 627 -14.55 -31.98 -7.57
N ALA A 628 -14.54 -31.27 -6.43
CA ALA A 628 -15.49 -31.52 -5.34
C ALA A 628 -16.93 -31.22 -5.76
N THR A 629 -17.15 -30.17 -6.54
CA THR A 629 -18.47 -29.81 -7.06
C THR A 629 -18.95 -30.81 -8.10
N GLN A 630 -18.06 -31.28 -8.96
CA GLN A 630 -18.37 -32.40 -9.88
C GLN A 630 -18.66 -33.69 -9.12
N SER A 631 -17.89 -33.93 -8.05
CA SER A 631 -18.16 -35.07 -7.15
C SER A 631 -19.53 -34.94 -6.47
N ASN A 632 -19.92 -33.71 -6.05
CA ASN A 632 -21.24 -33.45 -5.54
C ASN A 632 -22.34 -33.67 -6.61
N ALA A 633 -22.09 -33.24 -7.86
CA ALA A 633 -23.02 -33.53 -8.95
C ALA A 633 -23.19 -35.02 -9.19
N ALA A 634 -22.08 -35.76 -9.19
CA ALA A 634 -22.12 -37.22 -9.29
C ALA A 634 -22.84 -37.85 -8.06
N LEU A 635 -22.60 -37.33 -6.86
CA LEU A 635 -23.32 -37.76 -5.65
C LEU A 635 -24.82 -37.46 -5.73
N VAL A 636 -25.21 -36.32 -6.32
CA VAL A 636 -26.62 -35.97 -6.58
C VAL A 636 -27.26 -37.01 -7.52
N GLU A 637 -26.55 -37.41 -8.59
CA GLU A 637 -27.03 -38.43 -9.50
C GLU A 637 -27.11 -39.81 -8.78
N GLU A 638 -26.09 -40.12 -7.99
CA GLU A 638 -26.05 -41.37 -7.23
C GLU A 638 -27.16 -41.44 -6.17
N VAL A 639 -27.40 -40.32 -5.46
CA VAL A 639 -28.51 -40.21 -4.49
C VAL A 639 -29.86 -40.28 -5.21
N ALA A 640 -30.02 -39.65 -6.37
CA ALA A 640 -31.24 -39.75 -7.18
C ALA A 640 -31.49 -41.18 -7.63
N ALA A 641 -30.44 -41.84 -8.14
CA ALA A 641 -30.51 -43.27 -8.52
C ALA A 641 -30.77 -44.17 -7.30
N ALA A 642 -30.10 -43.91 -6.16
CA ALA A 642 -30.31 -44.64 -4.92
C ALA A 642 -31.74 -44.43 -4.40
N THR A 643 -32.28 -43.23 -4.47
CA THR A 643 -33.64 -42.90 -4.03
C THR A 643 -34.69 -43.56 -4.93
N THR A 644 -34.48 -43.56 -6.23
CA THR A 644 -35.32 -44.27 -7.18
C THR A 644 -35.24 -45.78 -6.96
N SER A 645 -34.05 -46.29 -6.67
CA SER A 645 -33.82 -47.69 -6.30
C SER A 645 -34.45 -48.08 -4.97
N LEU A 646 -34.40 -47.12 -3.99
CA LEU A 646 -35.09 -47.27 -2.71
C LEU A 646 -36.60 -47.31 -2.87
N ASP A 647 -37.20 -46.43 -3.67
CA ASP A 647 -38.64 -46.44 -3.94
C ASP A 647 -39.06 -47.74 -4.67
N ALA A 648 -38.29 -48.14 -5.70
CA ALA A 648 -38.52 -49.42 -6.38
C ALA A 648 -38.35 -50.63 -5.45
N SER A 649 -37.32 -50.60 -4.60
CA SER A 649 -37.06 -51.69 -3.62
C SER A 649 -38.15 -51.75 -2.54
N SER A 650 -38.69 -50.59 -2.13
CA SER A 650 -39.81 -50.48 -1.20
C SER A 650 -41.08 -51.05 -1.83
N GLN A 651 -41.35 -50.76 -3.10
CA GLN A 651 -42.47 -51.35 -3.84
C GLN A 651 -42.35 -52.86 -4.00
N GLN A 652 -41.13 -53.37 -4.27
CA GLN A 652 -40.88 -54.82 -4.30
C GLN A 652 -41.05 -55.48 -2.95
N LEU A 653 -40.63 -54.84 -1.87
CA LEU A 653 -40.89 -55.32 -0.50
C LEU A 653 -42.38 -55.33 -0.22
N HIS A 654 -43.11 -54.31 -0.65
CA HIS A 654 -44.57 -54.23 -0.52
C HIS A 654 -45.24 -55.38 -1.27
N GLU A 655 -44.83 -55.69 -2.51
CA GLU A 655 -45.35 -56.82 -3.27
C GLU A 655 -45.01 -58.19 -2.65
N LEU A 656 -43.74 -58.30 -2.12
CA LEU A 656 -43.28 -59.52 -1.45
C LEU A 656 -44.04 -59.82 -0.17
N VAL A 657 -44.34 -58.76 0.59
CA VAL A 657 -45.06 -58.89 1.86
C VAL A 657 -46.57 -59.01 1.64
N ALA A 658 -47.16 -58.43 0.58
CA ALA A 658 -48.55 -58.61 0.22
C ALA A 658 -48.88 -60.06 -0.10
N GLY A 659 -47.86 -60.91 -0.34
CA GLY A 659 -48.00 -62.35 -0.51
C GLY A 659 -48.14 -63.11 0.82
N PHE A 660 -47.85 -62.49 1.97
CA PHE A 660 -48.00 -63.11 3.30
C PHE A 660 -49.38 -62.74 3.91
N ARG A 661 -50.10 -63.69 4.44
CA ARG A 661 -51.40 -63.46 5.09
C ARG A 661 -51.17 -62.77 6.46
N ILE A 662 -51.19 -61.51 6.46
CA ILE A 662 -51.22 -60.68 7.66
C ILE A 662 -52.67 -60.68 8.17
N GLY A 663 -52.90 -60.94 9.46
CA GLY A 663 -54.20 -61.14 10.06
C GLY A 663 -55.26 -60.06 9.69
N SER A 664 -56.48 -60.43 9.65
CA SER A 664 -57.63 -59.82 9.03
C SER A 664 -58.13 -58.46 9.57
N ALA A 665 -57.24 -57.52 10.04
CA ALA A 665 -57.62 -56.21 10.53
C ALA A 665 -57.15 -55.03 9.66
N ALA A 666 -56.62 -55.26 8.45
CA ALA A 666 -56.20 -54.20 7.52
C ALA A 666 -56.88 -54.31 6.12
N ARG A 667 -58.17 -54.62 6.12
CA ARG A 667 -59.05 -54.41 4.96
C ARG A 667 -60.25 -53.63 5.43
N ALA A 668 -60.12 -52.36 5.61
CA ALA A 668 -61.18 -51.34 5.56
C ALA A 668 -60.56 -50.02 5.05
#